data_1a076f234196e6fa8dfa21ed4b10e466
#
_entry.id   1a076f234196e6fa8dfa21ed4b10e466
#
_cell.length_a   1.000
_cell.length_b   1.000
_cell.length_c   1.000
_cell.angle_alpha   90.00
_cell.angle_beta   90.00
_cell.angle_gamma   90.00
#
_symmetry.space_group_name_H-M   'P 1'
#
loop_
_entity.id
_entity.type
_entity.pdbx_description
1 polymer ?
#
loop_
_entity_poly.entity_id
_entity_poly.type
_entity_poly.pdbx_seq_one_letter_code
_entity_poly.pdbx_strand_id
1 'polypeptide(L)'
;MLLNKILRLIFYWPFRLTTKCDTIPFEPLKQINIDKNKIIVYVTVSSSLGNLLCIERATNRLGLPSPFEDINIFGNKTPRVCYLRSPGFFRAKGTTYHDIETTFRRWYDLATTTGKEVQVIPITVLWSRNPGYDRLVLTGLGTATPAIKKFFNLIFAGRDNCTIFCGSFDITKSKDRFDNSRFSTDLNRTFRLIFMNKARSVVGKPLPNREKVIEDILSKPAVQDAINVESHNNGLGYDENLKRAKNILEVMVADTRYPLLRFLNGIISHIWKKIYQGQTITGADKVRQLVQTGHEIIYIPCHRSHMDYILLTFVLFHEGLPLPQIASGDNLNFFPVGPLIRRCGSYFIRRKMKGDEFYITIFREYLNHLFENGHATEFFIEGGRSRTGRTLPPRTGMVAMTVQSQLRGIKRPIAFIPTYLGYEHVSEIGNYMRELNGESKKKESAMALLGIFKRFRNYGRGYVTFGEPVIVPKFLSQHVPNWKDDIDPTGTARPEWLNDTVNQLSHRIIINLNDSATINGINLCALAIMNTPDHAISIRQLQKCIDMYLKLLHVDPKRRASIPTATTLTLIKQAIELKKFHIYDVGEDMKFVRPSYGQTLQLTYFQNNIVHLFALPALLANIILRNGHILREDIRSHARSLFYFLRHELFAPVDEEDLDNLIDKYLDTFLIEGYITRDADMIFVSGDGYQEFFILSRCIYHNLIRYLVAATALKNTKDGTINVQTFVDKCIAYSKRLPIEVTNNSPEFADPILFKIMCDTFIRHKYFFIKEDNKIYVNKEKVQKLNKAASPLLGARDVRILNGRVLARKNDTTHLEGSVNEN
;
A
#
# COMPACT_ATOMS: atom_id res chain seq x y z
N MET A 1 -10.60 -46.03 0.16
CA MET A 1 -11.59 -44.96 0.43
C MET A 1 -12.54 -45.27 1.58
N LEU A 2 -13.12 -46.49 1.70
CA LEU A 2 -14.05 -46.88 2.78
C LEU A 2 -13.43 -46.70 4.18
N LEU A 3 -12.19 -47.17 4.39
CA LEU A 3 -11.44 -47.01 5.63
C LEU A 3 -11.28 -45.54 6.07
N ASN A 4 -11.00 -44.66 5.11
CA ASN A 4 -10.88 -43.21 5.40
C ASN A 4 -12.23 -42.59 5.78
N LYS A 5 -13.36 -43.10 5.25
CA LYS A 5 -14.70 -42.65 5.62
C LYS A 5 -15.05 -43.07 7.07
N ILE A 6 -14.68 -44.26 7.51
CA ILE A 6 -14.87 -44.75 8.87
C ILE A 6 -13.95 -44.02 9.85
N LEU A 7 -12.66 -43.89 9.54
CA LEU A 7 -11.69 -43.15 10.34
C LEU A 7 -12.03 -41.65 10.49
N ARG A 8 -12.69 -41.10 9.46
CA ARG A 8 -13.22 -39.73 9.52
C ARG A 8 -14.20 -39.54 10.68
N LEU A 9 -15.16 -40.44 10.85
CA LEU A 9 -16.16 -40.37 11.94
C LEU A 9 -15.51 -40.38 13.31
N ILE A 10 -14.46 -41.18 13.51
CA ILE A 10 -13.75 -41.31 14.78
C ILE A 10 -12.85 -40.09 15.08
N PHE A 11 -12.10 -39.66 14.09
CA PHE A 11 -11.03 -38.65 14.27
C PHE A 11 -11.46 -37.20 13.97
N TYR A 12 -12.64 -36.96 13.43
CA TYR A 12 -13.08 -35.60 13.03
C TYR A 12 -13.12 -34.63 14.21
N TRP A 13 -13.74 -35.02 15.34
CA TRP A 13 -13.86 -34.13 16.48
C TRP A 13 -12.58 -33.89 17.24
N PRO A 14 -11.73 -34.89 17.58
CA PRO A 14 -10.42 -34.67 18.17
C PRO A 14 -9.54 -33.81 17.26
N PHE A 15 -9.59 -34.05 15.95
CA PHE A 15 -8.85 -33.26 14.97
C PHE A 15 -9.30 -31.80 14.94
N ARG A 16 -10.58 -31.56 15.01
CA ARG A 16 -11.14 -30.20 15.05
C ARG A 16 -10.70 -29.41 16.27
N LEU A 17 -10.50 -30.04 17.41
CA LEU A 17 -10.02 -29.41 18.64
C LEU A 17 -8.53 -29.07 18.59
N THR A 18 -7.73 -29.90 17.94
CA THR A 18 -6.26 -29.77 17.92
C THR A 18 -5.73 -28.94 16.76
N THR A 19 -6.48 -28.75 15.68
CA THR A 19 -6.05 -28.05 14.46
C THR A 19 -6.80 -26.77 14.23
N LYS A 20 -6.11 -25.75 13.67
CA LYS A 20 -6.67 -24.41 13.33
C LYS A 20 -6.81 -24.30 11.82
N CYS A 21 -7.18 -24.84 11.01
CA CYS A 21 -7.27 -24.82 9.54
C CYS A 21 -7.43 -23.40 8.93
N ASP A 22 -6.34 -22.69 8.80
CA ASP A 22 -6.29 -21.44 8.04
C ASP A 22 -6.20 -21.74 6.53
N THR A 23 -6.85 -20.91 5.70
CA THR A 23 -6.79 -21.02 4.23
C THR A 23 -5.84 -19.97 3.65
N ILE A 24 -5.08 -20.33 2.64
CA ILE A 24 -4.24 -19.45 1.83
C ILE A 24 -4.65 -19.62 0.35
N PRO A 25 -5.00 -18.53 -0.35
CA PRO A 25 -5.18 -17.15 0.14
C PRO A 25 -6.33 -17.03 1.14
N PHE A 26 -6.47 -15.85 1.76
CA PHE A 26 -7.48 -15.63 2.80
C PHE A 26 -8.93 -15.78 2.29
N GLU A 27 -9.21 -15.28 1.08
CA GLU A 27 -10.49 -15.42 0.36
C GLU A 27 -10.32 -16.25 -0.93
N PRO A 28 -10.20 -17.58 -0.86
CA PRO A 28 -9.88 -18.41 -2.03
C PRO A 28 -10.93 -18.31 -3.14
N LEU A 29 -12.22 -18.22 -2.77
CA LEU A 29 -13.30 -18.16 -3.77
C LEU A 29 -13.14 -16.99 -4.75
N LYS A 30 -12.75 -15.83 -4.25
CA LYS A 30 -12.57 -14.62 -5.06
C LYS A 30 -11.22 -14.60 -5.77
N GLN A 31 -10.14 -14.89 -5.01
CA GLN A 31 -8.78 -14.69 -5.52
C GLN A 31 -8.33 -15.73 -6.55
N ILE A 32 -8.91 -16.92 -6.56
CA ILE A 32 -8.61 -17.97 -7.55
C ILE A 32 -9.80 -18.34 -8.43
N ASN A 33 -10.83 -17.48 -8.45
CA ASN A 33 -12.02 -17.62 -9.31
C ASN A 33 -12.68 -19.02 -9.23
N ILE A 34 -13.02 -19.46 -8.02
CA ILE A 34 -13.76 -20.71 -7.81
C ILE A 34 -15.25 -20.45 -8.10
N ASP A 35 -15.78 -21.15 -9.11
CA ASP A 35 -17.20 -21.10 -9.44
C ASP A 35 -17.93 -22.31 -8.84
N LYS A 36 -18.86 -22.03 -7.91
CA LYS A 36 -19.65 -23.06 -7.22
C LYS A 36 -20.65 -23.78 -8.10
N ASN A 37 -20.98 -23.20 -9.27
CA ASN A 37 -21.93 -23.80 -10.22
C ASN A 37 -21.28 -24.89 -11.07
N LYS A 38 -19.94 -24.96 -11.10
CA LYS A 38 -19.18 -25.99 -11.81
C LYS A 38 -18.99 -27.25 -10.97
N ILE A 39 -18.67 -28.37 -11.64
CA ILE A 39 -18.25 -29.57 -10.93
C ILE A 39 -16.83 -29.38 -10.41
N ILE A 40 -16.69 -29.34 -9.09
CA ILE A 40 -15.41 -29.07 -8.43
C ILE A 40 -14.72 -30.42 -8.10
N VAL A 41 -13.45 -30.55 -8.47
CA VAL A 41 -12.56 -31.66 -8.17
C VAL A 41 -11.24 -31.18 -7.60
N TYR A 42 -10.57 -32.01 -6.82
CA TYR A 42 -9.36 -31.61 -6.09
C TYR A 42 -8.16 -32.47 -6.49
N VAL A 43 -6.98 -31.84 -6.58
CA VAL A 43 -5.69 -32.52 -6.66
C VAL A 43 -4.90 -32.20 -5.40
N THR A 44 -4.40 -33.25 -4.72
CA THR A 44 -3.61 -33.06 -3.50
C THR A 44 -2.38 -33.97 -3.48
N VAL A 45 -1.39 -33.60 -2.65
CA VAL A 45 -0.11 -34.34 -2.57
C VAL A 45 -0.30 -35.75 -2.03
N SER A 46 -1.19 -35.94 -1.03
CA SER A 46 -1.25 -37.20 -0.26
C SER A 46 -2.68 -37.56 0.15
N SER A 47 -3.00 -38.84 0.08
CA SER A 47 -4.24 -39.42 0.58
C SER A 47 -4.30 -39.54 2.13
N SER A 48 -3.35 -38.95 2.88
CA SER A 48 -3.34 -39.06 4.34
C SER A 48 -4.60 -38.47 4.94
N LEU A 49 -5.19 -39.16 5.94
CA LEU A 49 -6.42 -38.76 6.61
C LEU A 49 -6.33 -37.32 7.15
N GLY A 50 -5.20 -36.95 7.78
CA GLY A 50 -4.99 -35.59 8.30
C GLY A 50 -5.07 -34.51 7.22
N ASN A 51 -4.47 -34.72 6.05
CA ASN A 51 -4.58 -33.77 4.93
C ASN A 51 -6.02 -33.66 4.44
N LEU A 52 -6.70 -34.79 4.27
CA LEU A 52 -8.11 -34.80 3.83
C LEU A 52 -9.05 -34.11 4.82
N LEU A 53 -8.86 -34.31 6.13
CA LEU A 53 -9.64 -33.62 7.16
C LEU A 53 -9.37 -32.09 7.17
N CYS A 54 -8.12 -31.64 6.92
CA CYS A 54 -7.83 -30.22 6.72
C CYS A 54 -8.54 -29.65 5.49
N ILE A 55 -8.47 -30.37 4.37
CA ILE A 55 -9.12 -29.95 3.13
C ILE A 55 -10.64 -29.92 3.33
N GLU A 56 -11.24 -30.94 3.93
CA GLU A 56 -12.67 -30.98 4.22
C GLU A 56 -13.12 -29.80 5.08
N ARG A 57 -12.35 -29.50 6.12
CA ARG A 57 -12.67 -28.36 6.98
C ARG A 57 -12.60 -27.04 6.24
N ALA A 58 -11.63 -26.87 5.34
CA ALA A 58 -11.49 -25.67 4.50
C ALA A 58 -12.63 -25.58 3.47
N THR A 59 -12.94 -26.68 2.79
CA THR A 59 -14.02 -26.73 1.78
C THR A 59 -15.40 -26.52 2.39
N ASN A 60 -15.70 -27.15 3.54
CA ASN A 60 -16.97 -26.94 4.25
C ASN A 60 -17.15 -25.47 4.68
N ARG A 61 -16.08 -24.83 5.17
CA ARG A 61 -16.12 -23.40 5.55
C ARG A 61 -16.44 -22.49 4.35
N LEU A 62 -16.01 -22.88 3.17
CA LEU A 62 -16.21 -22.12 1.91
C LEU A 62 -17.52 -22.49 1.20
N GLY A 63 -18.25 -23.50 1.71
CA GLY A 63 -19.44 -24.04 1.05
C GLY A 63 -19.10 -24.75 -0.27
N LEU A 64 -17.97 -25.46 -0.28
CA LEU A 64 -17.50 -26.29 -1.39
C LEU A 64 -17.76 -27.79 -1.07
N PRO A 65 -17.88 -28.66 -2.08
CA PRO A 65 -18.12 -30.10 -1.87
C PRO A 65 -17.00 -30.76 -1.05
N SER A 66 -17.36 -31.76 -0.24
CA SER A 66 -16.40 -32.50 0.59
C SER A 66 -15.44 -33.34 -0.27
N PRO A 67 -14.13 -33.41 0.07
CA PRO A 67 -13.18 -34.28 -0.60
C PRO A 67 -13.46 -35.78 -0.41
N PHE A 68 -14.29 -36.13 0.57
CA PHE A 68 -14.70 -37.53 0.82
C PHE A 68 -15.92 -37.98 0.02
N GLU A 69 -16.60 -37.06 -0.69
CA GLU A 69 -17.76 -37.35 -1.52
C GLU A 69 -17.35 -37.68 -2.93
N ASP A 70 -17.81 -38.79 -3.43
CA ASP A 70 -17.66 -39.16 -4.85
C ASP A 70 -18.71 -38.39 -5.68
N ILE A 71 -18.36 -38.14 -6.95
CA ILE A 71 -19.29 -37.55 -7.91
C ILE A 71 -20.13 -38.70 -8.45
N ASN A 72 -21.45 -38.62 -8.28
CA ASN A 72 -22.39 -39.64 -8.72
C ASN A 72 -23.23 -39.06 -9.86
N ILE A 73 -22.96 -39.44 -11.09
CA ILE A 73 -23.73 -38.98 -12.27
C ILE A 73 -24.02 -40.23 -13.15
N PHE A 74 -25.25 -40.40 -13.52
CA PHE A 74 -25.75 -41.56 -14.30
C PHE A 74 -25.34 -42.93 -13.70
N GLY A 75 -25.33 -43.06 -12.37
CA GLY A 75 -24.96 -44.31 -11.68
C GLY A 75 -23.45 -44.58 -11.59
N ASN A 76 -22.61 -43.82 -12.27
CA ASN A 76 -21.16 -43.99 -12.23
C ASN A 76 -20.56 -43.14 -11.09
N LYS A 77 -19.78 -43.79 -10.22
CA LYS A 77 -19.03 -43.13 -9.12
C LYS A 77 -17.65 -42.73 -9.60
N THR A 78 -17.41 -41.39 -9.67
CA THR A 78 -16.10 -40.85 -10.01
C THR A 78 -15.50 -40.17 -8.77
N PRO A 79 -14.21 -40.46 -8.42
CA PRO A 79 -13.58 -39.84 -7.25
C PRO A 79 -13.41 -38.35 -7.45
N ARG A 80 -13.75 -37.58 -6.40
CA ARG A 80 -13.60 -36.11 -6.41
C ARG A 80 -12.17 -35.65 -6.16
N VAL A 81 -11.28 -36.55 -5.67
CA VAL A 81 -9.91 -36.21 -5.29
C VAL A 81 -8.91 -37.12 -6.01
N CYS A 82 -7.87 -36.52 -6.58
CA CYS A 82 -6.71 -37.19 -7.12
C CYS A 82 -5.50 -36.98 -6.20
N TYR A 83 -4.68 -37.98 -6.01
CA TYR A 83 -3.50 -37.97 -5.14
C TYR A 83 -2.21 -38.18 -5.94
N LEU A 84 -1.16 -37.40 -5.63
CA LEU A 84 0.17 -37.63 -6.17
C LEU A 84 0.88 -38.81 -5.48
N ARG A 85 0.48 -39.13 -4.23
CA ARG A 85 1.03 -40.19 -3.40
C ARG A 85 -0.04 -40.78 -2.48
N SER A 86 0.02 -42.09 -2.29
CA SER A 86 -0.78 -42.83 -1.31
C SER A 86 0.11 -43.42 -0.21
N PRO A 87 0.36 -42.72 0.91
CA PRO A 87 1.12 -43.31 2.00
C PRO A 87 0.35 -44.44 2.67
N GLY A 88 1.02 -45.59 2.90
CA GLY A 88 0.48 -46.62 3.78
C GLY A 88 0.47 -46.21 5.25
N PHE A 89 -0.22 -47.00 6.10
CA PHE A 89 -0.35 -46.69 7.53
C PHE A 89 1.01 -46.68 8.25
N PHE A 90 1.88 -47.66 7.92
CA PHE A 90 3.22 -47.81 8.52
C PHE A 90 4.36 -47.52 7.54
N ARG A 91 4.16 -47.67 6.24
CA ARG A 91 5.15 -47.42 5.18
C ARG A 91 4.56 -46.55 4.08
N ALA A 92 5.35 -45.67 3.54
CA ALA A 92 4.95 -44.87 2.38
C ALA A 92 4.95 -45.70 1.08
N LYS A 93 3.79 -45.83 0.45
CA LYS A 93 3.67 -46.31 -0.94
C LYS A 93 3.62 -45.11 -1.89
N GLY A 94 4.35 -45.14 -2.97
CA GLY A 94 4.21 -44.20 -4.07
C GLY A 94 2.92 -44.47 -4.86
N THR A 95 2.23 -43.42 -5.29
CA THR A 95 1.11 -43.53 -6.24
C THR A 95 1.71 -43.79 -7.62
N THR A 96 1.14 -44.73 -8.38
CA THR A 96 1.54 -44.96 -9.76
C THR A 96 1.01 -43.81 -10.65
N TYR A 97 1.75 -43.48 -11.71
CA TYR A 97 1.34 -42.47 -12.69
C TYR A 97 0.02 -42.82 -13.38
N HIS A 98 -0.25 -44.13 -13.51
CA HIS A 98 -1.49 -44.63 -14.11
C HIS A 98 -2.75 -44.20 -13.34
N ASP A 99 -2.69 -44.16 -11.98
CA ASP A 99 -3.84 -43.76 -11.17
C ASP A 99 -4.21 -42.28 -11.35
N ILE A 100 -3.20 -41.43 -11.59
CA ILE A 100 -3.41 -39.99 -11.85
C ILE A 100 -4.09 -39.80 -13.21
N GLU A 101 -3.56 -40.44 -14.23
CA GLU A 101 -4.08 -40.34 -15.60
C GLU A 101 -5.50 -40.88 -15.70
N THR A 102 -5.78 -42.03 -15.11
CA THR A 102 -7.10 -42.66 -15.11
C THR A 102 -8.13 -41.74 -14.44
N THR A 103 -7.76 -41.08 -13.33
CA THR A 103 -8.66 -40.16 -12.63
C THR A 103 -8.92 -38.91 -13.47
N PHE A 104 -7.90 -38.35 -14.11
CA PHE A 104 -8.07 -37.17 -14.98
C PHE A 104 -8.89 -37.48 -16.23
N ARG A 105 -8.68 -38.66 -16.86
CA ARG A 105 -9.51 -39.13 -17.98
C ARG A 105 -10.98 -39.23 -17.56
N ARG A 106 -11.28 -39.84 -16.40
CA ARG A 106 -12.65 -39.89 -15.86
C ARG A 106 -13.28 -38.53 -15.64
N TRP A 107 -12.51 -37.56 -15.19
CA TRP A 107 -13.02 -36.17 -15.03
C TRP A 107 -13.27 -35.48 -16.36
N TYR A 108 -12.43 -35.75 -17.36
CA TYR A 108 -12.61 -35.28 -18.71
C TYR A 108 -13.85 -35.90 -19.36
N ASP A 109 -13.99 -37.25 -19.27
CA ASP A 109 -15.16 -37.98 -19.76
C ASP A 109 -16.45 -37.50 -19.08
N LEU A 110 -16.40 -37.19 -17.80
CA LEU A 110 -17.50 -36.62 -17.05
C LEU A 110 -17.91 -35.22 -17.60
N ALA A 111 -16.95 -34.36 -17.90
CA ALA A 111 -17.21 -33.06 -18.49
C ALA A 111 -17.85 -33.18 -19.89
N THR A 112 -17.32 -34.05 -20.73
CA THR A 112 -17.81 -34.28 -22.11
C THR A 112 -19.20 -34.91 -22.13
N THR A 113 -19.45 -35.89 -21.25
CA THR A 113 -20.73 -36.64 -21.18
C THR A 113 -21.86 -35.78 -20.59
N THR A 114 -21.53 -34.94 -19.61
CA THR A 114 -22.56 -34.12 -18.91
C THR A 114 -22.75 -32.77 -19.53
N GLY A 115 -21.85 -32.29 -20.39
CA GLY A 115 -21.82 -30.91 -20.89
C GLY A 115 -21.54 -29.85 -19.80
N LYS A 116 -21.21 -30.29 -18.57
CA LYS A 116 -20.89 -29.39 -17.45
C LYS A 116 -19.40 -29.16 -17.34
N GLU A 117 -19.01 -27.93 -17.08
CA GLU A 117 -17.61 -27.59 -16.84
C GLU A 117 -17.10 -28.22 -15.53
N VAL A 118 -15.93 -28.84 -15.60
CA VAL A 118 -15.22 -29.43 -14.44
C VAL A 118 -14.03 -28.57 -14.08
N GLN A 119 -14.08 -27.95 -12.89
CA GLN A 119 -13.04 -27.10 -12.36
C GLN A 119 -12.10 -27.88 -11.42
N VAL A 120 -10.83 -27.98 -11.80
CA VAL A 120 -9.77 -28.65 -11.04
C VAL A 120 -9.10 -27.66 -10.11
N ILE A 121 -9.06 -27.98 -8.81
CA ILE A 121 -8.44 -27.14 -7.78
C ILE A 121 -7.28 -27.92 -7.12
N PRO A 122 -6.04 -27.57 -7.41
CA PRO A 122 -4.89 -28.12 -6.67
C PRO A 122 -4.85 -27.55 -5.24
N ILE A 123 -4.82 -28.43 -4.25
CA ILE A 123 -4.81 -28.08 -2.83
C ILE A 123 -3.69 -28.82 -2.11
N THR A 124 -2.90 -28.09 -1.32
CA THR A 124 -1.89 -28.71 -0.44
C THR A 124 -2.07 -28.27 1.00
N VAL A 125 -1.64 -29.10 1.95
CA VAL A 125 -1.67 -28.79 3.38
C VAL A 125 -0.24 -28.65 3.89
N LEU A 126 0.09 -27.50 4.46
CA LEU A 126 1.32 -27.30 5.21
C LEU A 126 1.05 -27.48 6.70
N TRP A 127 1.87 -28.30 7.36
CA TRP A 127 1.76 -28.60 8.78
C TRP A 127 2.48 -27.60 9.68
N SER A 128 3.39 -26.80 9.12
CA SER A 128 4.00 -25.65 9.77
C SER A 128 4.46 -24.64 8.73
N ARG A 129 4.43 -23.36 9.11
CA ARG A 129 4.98 -22.27 8.29
C ARG A 129 6.37 -21.85 8.77
N ASN A 130 6.97 -22.58 9.73
CA ASN A 130 8.28 -22.23 10.26
C ASN A 130 9.34 -22.29 9.16
N PRO A 131 10.05 -21.19 8.87
CA PRO A 131 11.08 -21.14 7.82
C PRO A 131 12.29 -22.06 8.06
N GLY A 132 12.48 -22.54 9.30
CA GLY A 132 13.55 -23.48 9.65
C GLY A 132 13.29 -24.95 9.32
N TYR A 133 12.08 -25.31 8.88
CA TYR A 133 11.77 -26.69 8.51
C TYR A 133 12.05 -26.98 7.04
N ASP A 134 12.48 -28.23 6.76
CA ASP A 134 12.65 -28.70 5.39
C ASP A 134 11.31 -28.66 4.64
N ARG A 135 11.28 -27.91 3.54
CA ARG A 135 10.09 -27.66 2.71
C ARG A 135 9.51 -28.92 2.10
N LEU A 136 10.36 -29.89 1.77
CA LEU A 136 9.93 -31.18 1.23
C LEU A 136 9.15 -31.98 2.28
N VAL A 137 9.55 -31.90 3.54
CA VAL A 137 8.85 -32.55 4.66
C VAL A 137 7.52 -31.86 4.93
N LEU A 138 7.48 -30.51 4.87
CA LEU A 138 6.27 -29.71 5.12
C LEU A 138 5.15 -29.99 4.11
N THR A 139 5.50 -30.21 2.84
CA THR A 139 4.53 -30.48 1.77
C THR A 139 4.17 -31.97 1.64
N GLY A 140 4.89 -32.85 2.33
CA GLY A 140 4.78 -34.30 2.11
C GLY A 140 5.35 -34.78 0.77
N LEU A 141 6.08 -33.93 0.05
CA LEU A 141 6.77 -34.27 -1.21
C LEU A 141 8.13 -34.91 -0.98
N GLY A 142 8.67 -34.85 0.25
CA GLY A 142 9.88 -35.52 0.69
C GLY A 142 9.66 -37.02 0.97
N THR A 143 10.57 -37.64 1.75
CA THR A 143 10.41 -39.01 2.27
C THR A 143 9.09 -39.07 3.06
N ALA A 144 8.27 -40.06 2.72
CA ALA A 144 6.95 -40.18 3.31
C ALA A 144 7.06 -40.42 4.82
N THR A 145 6.47 -39.55 5.60
CA THR A 145 6.42 -39.70 7.05
C THR A 145 5.30 -40.70 7.41
N PRO A 146 5.54 -41.71 8.25
CA PRO A 146 4.51 -42.61 8.72
C PRO A 146 3.31 -41.88 9.34
N ALA A 147 2.11 -42.42 9.15
CA ALA A 147 0.88 -41.79 9.67
C ALA A 147 0.93 -41.54 11.19
N ILE A 148 1.58 -42.41 11.95
CA ILE A 148 1.79 -42.27 13.39
C ILE A 148 2.64 -41.05 13.73
N LYS A 149 3.76 -40.82 13.03
CA LYS A 149 4.64 -39.67 13.26
C LYS A 149 3.91 -38.37 12.87
N LYS A 150 3.06 -38.42 11.83
CA LYS A 150 2.17 -37.29 11.47
C LYS A 150 1.16 -37.00 12.55
N PHE A 151 0.60 -38.01 13.20
CA PHE A 151 -0.36 -37.84 14.30
C PHE A 151 0.28 -37.14 15.51
N PHE A 152 1.47 -37.53 15.91
CA PHE A 152 2.19 -36.86 17.00
C PHE A 152 2.59 -35.42 16.62
N ASN A 153 3.07 -35.20 15.41
CA ASN A 153 3.33 -33.84 14.91
C ASN A 153 2.07 -32.96 14.88
N LEU A 154 0.91 -33.57 14.70
CA LEU A 154 -0.39 -32.92 14.70
C LEU A 154 -0.75 -32.33 16.08
N ILE A 155 -0.43 -33.07 17.15
CA ILE A 155 -0.67 -32.62 18.54
C ILE A 155 0.21 -31.41 18.85
N PHE A 156 1.47 -31.41 18.42
CA PHE A 156 2.42 -30.35 18.74
C PHE A 156 2.43 -29.18 17.75
N ALA A 157 2.16 -29.40 16.44
CA ALA A 157 2.17 -28.40 15.39
C ALA A 157 0.79 -28.04 14.82
N GLY A 158 -0.27 -28.73 15.25
CA GLY A 158 -1.60 -28.68 14.62
C GLY A 158 -2.29 -27.33 14.56
N ARG A 159 -1.87 -26.36 15.37
CA ARG A 159 -2.41 -24.97 15.30
C ARG A 159 -1.66 -24.07 14.32
N ASP A 160 -0.64 -24.57 13.64
CA ASP A 160 0.15 -23.82 12.64
C ASP A 160 -0.08 -24.34 11.22
N ASN A 161 -1.03 -25.23 11.03
CA ASN A 161 -1.33 -25.79 9.73
C ASN A 161 -2.15 -24.80 8.88
N CYS A 162 -1.93 -24.84 7.58
CA CYS A 162 -2.74 -24.11 6.63
C CYS A 162 -3.04 -24.95 5.37
N THR A 163 -4.22 -24.72 4.81
CA THR A 163 -4.67 -25.33 3.56
C THR A 163 -4.48 -24.31 2.43
N ILE A 164 -3.60 -24.63 1.47
CA ILE A 164 -3.24 -23.74 0.38
C ILE A 164 -4.01 -24.15 -0.87
N PHE A 165 -4.82 -23.23 -1.37
CA PHE A 165 -5.48 -23.33 -2.67
C PHE A 165 -4.53 -22.77 -3.73
N CYS A 166 -4.02 -23.63 -4.61
CA CYS A 166 -2.91 -23.29 -5.50
C CYS A 166 -3.32 -22.62 -6.82
N GLY A 167 -4.61 -22.47 -7.05
CA GLY A 167 -5.19 -21.94 -8.26
C GLY A 167 -6.39 -22.79 -8.69
N SER A 168 -6.99 -22.48 -9.83
CA SER A 168 -8.03 -23.29 -10.45
C SER A 168 -7.88 -23.29 -11.97
N PHE A 169 -8.27 -24.37 -12.64
CA PHE A 169 -8.32 -24.44 -14.10
C PHE A 169 -9.44 -25.37 -14.56
N ASP A 170 -9.92 -25.16 -15.78
CA ASP A 170 -10.95 -25.97 -16.40
C ASP A 170 -10.29 -27.15 -17.14
N ILE A 171 -10.78 -28.36 -16.88
CA ILE A 171 -10.22 -29.56 -17.49
C ILE A 171 -10.51 -29.65 -19.00
N THR A 172 -11.60 -29.06 -19.48
CA THR A 172 -12.00 -29.10 -20.90
C THR A 172 -11.00 -28.36 -21.80
N LYS A 173 -10.29 -27.36 -21.26
CA LYS A 173 -9.25 -26.62 -21.98
C LYS A 173 -7.94 -27.43 -22.19
N SER A 174 -7.90 -28.67 -21.73
CA SER A 174 -6.72 -29.53 -21.79
C SER A 174 -6.82 -30.64 -22.83
N LYS A 175 -7.79 -30.59 -23.75
CA LYS A 175 -8.11 -31.64 -24.72
C LYS A 175 -6.89 -32.15 -25.48
N ASP A 176 -6.09 -31.22 -26.06
CA ASP A 176 -4.95 -31.58 -26.93
C ASP A 176 -3.77 -32.20 -26.18
N ARG A 177 -3.81 -32.27 -24.85
CA ARG A 177 -2.74 -32.84 -24.01
C ARG A 177 -2.97 -34.28 -23.63
N PHE A 178 -4.20 -34.79 -23.74
CA PHE A 178 -4.55 -36.16 -23.32
C PHE A 178 -4.02 -37.27 -24.26
N ASP A 179 -3.66 -36.93 -25.49
CA ASP A 179 -3.18 -37.88 -26.50
C ASP A 179 -1.65 -38.08 -26.43
N ASN A 180 -0.95 -37.44 -25.52
CA ASN A 180 0.50 -37.54 -25.36
C ASN A 180 0.85 -38.68 -24.41
N SER A 181 1.71 -39.60 -24.82
CA SER A 181 2.19 -40.72 -24.01
C SER A 181 2.92 -40.35 -22.72
N ARG A 182 3.38 -39.11 -22.61
CA ARG A 182 4.04 -38.53 -21.41
C ARG A 182 3.10 -37.75 -20.49
N PHE A 183 1.81 -37.68 -20.82
CA PHE A 183 0.83 -36.83 -20.10
C PHE A 183 0.84 -37.03 -18.57
N SER A 184 0.82 -38.28 -18.11
CA SER A 184 0.82 -38.65 -16.70
C SER A 184 2.07 -38.19 -15.96
N THR A 185 3.25 -38.33 -16.59
CA THR A 185 4.54 -37.90 -16.03
C THR A 185 4.60 -36.37 -15.94
N ASP A 186 4.19 -35.67 -16.98
CA ASP A 186 4.19 -34.22 -17.06
C ASP A 186 3.18 -33.61 -16.07
N LEU A 187 2.02 -34.24 -15.91
CA LEU A 187 1.00 -33.82 -14.95
C LEU A 187 1.53 -33.94 -13.51
N ASN A 188 2.13 -35.05 -13.15
CA ASN A 188 2.73 -35.26 -11.82
C ASN A 188 3.84 -34.23 -11.54
N ARG A 189 4.73 -34.03 -12.53
CA ARG A 189 5.81 -33.04 -12.44
C ARG A 189 5.26 -31.63 -12.26
N THR A 190 4.24 -31.24 -13.03
CA THR A 190 3.60 -29.94 -12.98
C THR A 190 2.96 -29.67 -11.61
N PHE A 191 2.17 -30.63 -11.09
CA PHE A 191 1.58 -30.45 -9.76
C PHE A 191 2.61 -30.40 -8.65
N ARG A 192 3.66 -31.21 -8.71
CA ARG A 192 4.78 -31.13 -7.77
C ARG A 192 5.43 -29.75 -7.78
N LEU A 193 5.68 -29.19 -8.96
CA LEU A 193 6.23 -27.82 -9.08
C LEU A 193 5.28 -26.78 -8.52
N ILE A 194 3.98 -26.87 -8.83
CA ILE A 194 2.95 -25.97 -8.29
C ILE A 194 2.96 -26.00 -6.76
N PHE A 195 2.89 -27.19 -6.16
CA PHE A 195 2.88 -27.34 -4.70
C PHE A 195 4.18 -26.88 -4.05
N MET A 196 5.34 -27.19 -4.65
CA MET A 196 6.64 -26.72 -4.15
C MET A 196 6.77 -25.19 -4.21
N ASN A 197 6.40 -24.60 -5.33
CA ASN A 197 6.49 -23.13 -5.49
C ASN A 197 5.54 -22.41 -4.52
N LYS A 198 4.32 -22.91 -4.34
CA LYS A 198 3.38 -22.37 -3.35
C LYS A 198 3.89 -22.54 -1.92
N ALA A 199 4.42 -23.70 -1.58
CA ALA A 199 5.01 -23.91 -0.26
C ALA A 199 6.21 -22.97 -0.01
N ARG A 200 7.07 -22.77 -1.02
CA ARG A 200 8.20 -21.85 -0.93
C ARG A 200 7.76 -20.40 -0.70
N SER A 201 6.69 -19.96 -1.35
CA SER A 201 6.18 -18.60 -1.17
C SER A 201 5.61 -18.39 0.24
N VAL A 202 4.97 -19.40 0.82
CA VAL A 202 4.32 -19.33 2.15
C VAL A 202 5.33 -19.45 3.30
N VAL A 203 6.30 -20.34 3.18
CA VAL A 203 7.31 -20.60 4.24
C VAL A 203 8.40 -19.53 4.25
N GLY A 204 8.71 -18.95 3.09
CA GLY A 204 9.77 -17.95 2.96
C GLY A 204 11.18 -18.52 3.06
N LYS A 205 12.18 -17.69 3.32
CA LYS A 205 13.59 -18.05 3.55
C LYS A 205 13.81 -18.44 5.01
N PRO A 206 14.79 -19.30 5.30
CA PRO A 206 15.22 -19.57 6.67
C PRO A 206 15.57 -18.24 7.37
N LEU A 207 15.13 -18.11 8.62
CA LEU A 207 15.46 -16.91 9.41
C LEU A 207 16.96 -16.89 9.72
N PRO A 208 17.63 -15.75 9.55
CA PRO A 208 19.07 -15.65 9.80
C PRO A 208 19.38 -15.76 11.29
N ASN A 209 20.50 -16.40 11.62
CA ASN A 209 21.08 -16.31 12.97
C ASN A 209 21.68 -14.91 13.13
N ARG A 210 21.19 -14.15 14.12
CA ARG A 210 21.59 -12.76 14.36
C ARG A 210 23.09 -12.60 14.58
N GLU A 211 23.71 -13.49 15.37
CA GLU A 211 25.14 -13.43 15.66
C GLU A 211 25.96 -13.63 14.40
N LYS A 212 25.59 -14.65 13.59
CA LYS A 212 26.24 -14.91 12.30
C LYS A 212 26.11 -13.74 11.33
N VAL A 213 24.94 -13.09 11.27
CA VAL A 213 24.73 -11.89 10.44
C VAL A 213 25.67 -10.77 10.85
N ILE A 214 25.85 -10.55 12.17
CA ILE A 214 26.77 -9.53 12.67
C ILE A 214 28.22 -9.86 12.28
N GLU A 215 28.65 -11.11 12.46
CA GLU A 215 29.98 -11.58 12.08
C GLU A 215 30.22 -11.46 10.57
N ASP A 216 29.27 -11.91 9.76
CA ASP A 216 29.33 -11.84 8.28
C ASP A 216 29.49 -10.38 7.81
N ILE A 217 28.76 -9.43 8.44
CA ILE A 217 28.86 -8.00 8.06
C ILE A 217 30.17 -7.39 8.53
N LEU A 218 30.61 -7.68 9.76
CA LEU A 218 31.91 -7.19 10.25
C LEU A 218 33.09 -7.67 9.39
N SER A 219 32.99 -8.85 8.80
CA SER A 219 34.02 -9.40 7.91
C SER A 219 34.00 -8.83 6.47
N LYS A 220 32.97 -8.05 6.09
CA LYS A 220 32.89 -7.44 4.75
C LYS A 220 34.02 -6.43 4.53
N PRO A 221 34.71 -6.44 3.36
CA PRO A 221 35.81 -5.52 3.06
C PRO A 221 35.42 -4.06 3.28
N ALA A 222 34.27 -3.62 2.76
CA ALA A 222 33.81 -2.24 2.91
C ALA A 222 33.61 -1.80 4.37
N VAL A 223 33.27 -2.72 5.28
CA VAL A 223 33.15 -2.42 6.72
C VAL A 223 34.54 -2.35 7.36
N GLN A 224 35.45 -3.25 6.97
CA GLN A 224 36.85 -3.25 7.45
C GLN A 224 37.56 -1.95 7.00
N ASP A 225 37.38 -1.53 5.78
CA ASP A 225 37.93 -0.26 5.26
C ASP A 225 37.34 0.94 6.03
N ALA A 226 36.01 0.93 6.29
CA ALA A 226 35.37 1.99 7.08
C ALA A 226 35.91 2.05 8.52
N ILE A 227 36.20 0.89 9.14
CA ILE A 227 36.84 0.84 10.47
C ILE A 227 38.24 1.47 10.41
N ASN A 228 39.05 1.15 9.41
CA ASN A 228 40.37 1.72 9.21
C ASN A 228 40.34 3.24 9.04
N VAL A 229 39.46 3.73 8.13
CA VAL A 229 39.25 5.16 7.88
C VAL A 229 38.81 5.89 9.16
N GLU A 230 37.86 5.32 9.90
CA GLU A 230 37.37 5.91 11.14
C GLU A 230 38.46 5.94 12.22
N SER A 231 39.33 4.92 12.27
CA SER A 231 40.45 4.88 13.20
C SER A 231 41.48 5.98 12.96
N HIS A 232 41.70 6.35 11.69
CA HIS A 232 42.56 7.49 11.36
C HIS A 232 41.90 8.84 11.68
N ASN A 233 40.57 8.93 11.49
CA ASN A 233 39.84 10.20 11.63
C ASN A 233 39.62 10.59 13.11
N ASN A 234 39.36 9.62 14.01
CA ASN A 234 38.97 9.89 15.38
C ASN A 234 40.09 9.59 16.40
N GLY A 235 41.26 9.10 15.94
CA GLY A 235 42.42 8.76 16.82
C GLY A 235 42.22 7.56 17.73
N LEU A 236 41.07 6.84 17.62
CA LEU A 236 40.85 5.61 18.36
C LEU A 236 41.47 4.42 17.60
N GLY A 237 41.92 3.43 18.34
CA GLY A 237 42.52 2.21 17.76
C GLY A 237 41.48 1.41 16.93
N TYR A 238 42.04 0.51 16.09
CA TYR A 238 41.19 -0.38 15.25
C TYR A 238 40.18 -1.20 16.09
N ASP A 239 40.63 -1.80 17.22
CA ASP A 239 39.81 -2.64 18.09
C ASP A 239 38.64 -1.87 18.72
N GLU A 240 38.86 -0.61 19.06
CA GLU A 240 37.78 0.24 19.60
C GLU A 240 36.73 0.57 18.54
N ASN A 241 37.17 0.87 17.32
CA ASN A 241 36.23 1.11 16.21
C ASN A 241 35.55 -0.17 15.73
N LEU A 242 36.20 -1.32 15.79
CA LEU A 242 35.57 -2.64 15.58
C LEU A 242 34.47 -2.89 16.64
N LYS A 243 34.74 -2.58 17.91
CA LYS A 243 33.74 -2.66 18.98
C LYS A 243 32.58 -1.69 18.77
N ARG A 244 32.87 -0.45 18.29
CA ARG A 244 31.77 0.50 17.88
C ARG A 244 30.95 -0.04 16.73
N ALA A 245 31.56 -0.61 15.69
CA ALA A 245 30.86 -1.24 14.57
C ALA A 245 29.96 -2.39 15.05
N LYS A 246 30.47 -3.24 15.92
CA LYS A 246 29.70 -4.33 16.55
C LYS A 246 28.50 -3.80 17.34
N ASN A 247 28.71 -2.79 18.18
CA ASN A 247 27.63 -2.15 18.95
C ASN A 247 26.54 -1.54 18.03
N ILE A 248 26.93 -0.92 16.90
CA ILE A 248 25.99 -0.40 15.91
C ILE A 248 25.14 -1.55 15.36
N LEU A 249 25.76 -2.67 14.97
CA LEU A 249 25.05 -3.85 14.44
C LEU A 249 24.19 -4.52 15.52
N GLU A 250 24.64 -4.60 16.75
CA GLU A 250 23.85 -5.14 17.88
C GLU A 250 22.58 -4.32 18.14
N VAL A 251 22.64 -3.00 17.97
CA VAL A 251 21.45 -2.15 18.03
C VAL A 251 20.58 -2.31 16.79
N MET A 252 21.17 -2.42 15.60
CA MET A 252 20.51 -2.40 14.32
C MET A 252 19.83 -3.73 13.97
N VAL A 253 20.55 -4.85 14.03
CA VAL A 253 20.15 -6.14 13.45
C VAL A 253 18.91 -6.73 14.14
N ALA A 254 17.97 -7.20 13.35
CA ALA A 254 16.76 -7.89 13.83
C ALA A 254 17.09 -9.29 14.40
N ASP A 255 16.24 -9.79 15.31
CA ASP A 255 16.31 -11.12 15.91
C ASP A 255 14.98 -11.85 15.73
N THR A 256 14.58 -12.11 14.49
CA THR A 256 13.25 -12.63 14.17
C THR A 256 13.05 -14.04 14.73
N ARG A 257 11.99 -14.22 15.54
CA ARG A 257 11.65 -15.50 16.20
C ARG A 257 10.26 -15.96 15.81
N TYR A 258 10.18 -16.96 14.95
CA TYR A 258 8.91 -17.48 14.45
C TYR A 258 7.90 -17.91 15.54
N PRO A 259 8.29 -18.59 16.65
CA PRO A 259 7.35 -18.93 17.72
C PRO A 259 6.65 -17.72 18.33
N LEU A 260 7.38 -16.60 18.50
CA LEU A 260 6.79 -15.34 18.99
C LEU A 260 5.82 -14.71 18.00
N LEU A 261 6.21 -14.66 16.71
CA LEU A 261 5.32 -14.18 15.64
C LEU A 261 4.01 -14.95 15.60
N ARG A 262 4.08 -16.28 15.70
CA ARG A 262 2.92 -17.16 15.75
C ARG A 262 2.03 -16.89 16.98
N PHE A 263 2.63 -16.74 18.15
CA PHE A 263 1.91 -16.43 19.40
C PHE A 263 1.18 -15.08 19.29
N LEU A 264 1.90 -14.05 18.85
CA LEU A 264 1.33 -12.71 18.66
C LEU A 264 0.24 -12.71 17.57
N ASN A 265 0.41 -13.44 16.48
CA ASN A 265 -0.63 -13.57 15.46
C ASN A 265 -1.92 -14.16 16.03
N GLY A 266 -1.84 -15.09 16.99
CA GLY A 266 -3.00 -15.62 17.69
C GLY A 266 -3.74 -14.54 18.48
N ILE A 267 -3.02 -13.74 19.26
CA ILE A 267 -3.56 -12.61 20.03
C ILE A 267 -4.14 -11.55 19.09
N ILE A 268 -3.37 -11.11 18.08
CA ILE A 268 -3.79 -10.09 17.13
C ILE A 268 -5.04 -10.53 16.37
N SER A 269 -5.12 -11.79 15.94
CA SER A 269 -6.30 -12.33 15.26
C SER A 269 -7.56 -12.26 16.13
N HIS A 270 -7.44 -12.47 17.44
CA HIS A 270 -8.56 -12.36 18.37
C HIS A 270 -8.98 -10.90 18.57
N ILE A 271 -8.02 -10.02 18.81
CA ILE A 271 -8.25 -8.57 19.00
C ILE A 271 -8.82 -7.96 17.71
N TRP A 272 -8.26 -8.31 16.55
CA TRP A 272 -8.68 -7.80 15.25
C TRP A 272 -10.17 -8.06 14.96
N LYS A 273 -10.62 -9.28 15.22
CA LYS A 273 -12.05 -9.66 15.07
C LYS A 273 -12.99 -8.89 15.99
N LYS A 274 -12.50 -8.38 17.13
CA LYS A 274 -13.31 -7.58 18.07
C LYS A 274 -13.33 -6.09 17.70
N ILE A 275 -12.28 -5.58 17.08
CA ILE A 275 -12.12 -4.16 16.80
C ILE A 275 -12.56 -3.82 15.37
N TYR A 276 -12.25 -4.69 14.40
CA TYR A 276 -12.56 -4.48 13.00
C TYR A 276 -13.61 -5.45 12.48
N GLN A 277 -14.50 -4.94 11.62
CA GLN A 277 -15.53 -5.75 10.93
C GLN A 277 -14.95 -6.62 9.81
N GLY A 278 -13.63 -6.65 9.64
CA GLY A 278 -12.91 -7.42 8.65
C GLY A 278 -11.83 -6.58 7.95
N GLN A 279 -11.18 -7.23 7.00
CA GLN A 279 -10.21 -6.59 6.10
C GLN A 279 -10.55 -6.87 4.64
N THR A 280 -10.22 -5.90 3.78
CA THR A 280 -10.27 -6.07 2.33
C THR A 280 -8.85 -6.06 1.79
N ILE A 281 -8.48 -7.11 1.04
CA ILE A 281 -7.13 -7.30 0.49
C ILE A 281 -7.23 -7.34 -1.03
N THR A 282 -6.42 -6.52 -1.69
CA THR A 282 -6.40 -6.43 -3.16
C THR A 282 -4.95 -6.52 -3.68
N GLY A 283 -4.72 -7.18 -4.81
CA GLY A 283 -3.42 -7.22 -5.50
C GLY A 283 -2.38 -8.18 -4.90
N ALA A 284 -2.73 -9.02 -3.91
CA ALA A 284 -1.82 -9.99 -3.30
C ALA A 284 -1.30 -11.06 -4.29
N ASP A 285 -2.07 -11.32 -5.35
CA ASP A 285 -1.71 -12.22 -6.46
C ASP A 285 -0.48 -11.76 -7.23
N LYS A 286 -0.36 -10.45 -7.51
CA LYS A 286 0.81 -9.84 -8.16
C LYS A 286 2.09 -10.04 -7.35
N VAL A 287 2.02 -9.79 -6.04
CA VAL A 287 3.15 -10.01 -5.14
C VAL A 287 3.54 -11.49 -5.12
N ARG A 288 2.56 -12.37 -5.05
CA ARG A 288 2.77 -13.83 -5.05
C ARG A 288 3.46 -14.29 -6.35
N GLN A 289 3.08 -13.73 -7.49
CA GLN A 289 3.71 -14.00 -8.77
C GLN A 289 5.19 -13.59 -8.77
N LEU A 290 5.53 -12.39 -8.28
CA LEU A 290 6.90 -11.90 -8.18
C LEU A 290 7.76 -12.78 -7.25
N VAL A 291 7.22 -13.21 -6.11
CA VAL A 291 7.90 -14.14 -5.20
C VAL A 291 8.22 -15.47 -5.90
N GLN A 292 7.27 -16.00 -6.69
CA GLN A 292 7.44 -17.27 -7.43
C GLN A 292 8.45 -17.16 -8.57
N THR A 293 8.53 -16.01 -9.22
CA THR A 293 9.52 -15.73 -10.28
C THR A 293 10.89 -15.33 -9.73
N GLY A 294 11.05 -15.32 -8.41
CA GLY A 294 12.35 -15.14 -7.76
C GLY A 294 12.78 -13.72 -7.50
N HIS A 295 11.87 -12.76 -7.54
CA HIS A 295 12.16 -11.36 -7.21
C HIS A 295 12.42 -11.18 -5.70
N GLU A 296 13.24 -10.19 -5.37
CA GLU A 296 13.41 -9.70 -4.02
C GLU A 296 12.35 -8.65 -3.71
N ILE A 297 11.56 -8.88 -2.67
CA ILE A 297 10.37 -8.07 -2.38
C ILE A 297 10.67 -7.01 -1.32
N ILE A 298 10.38 -5.77 -1.66
CA ILE A 298 10.45 -4.64 -0.74
C ILE A 298 9.07 -4.00 -0.65
N TYR A 299 8.40 -4.15 0.50
CA TYR A 299 7.12 -3.52 0.75
C TYR A 299 7.31 -2.04 1.09
N ILE A 300 6.57 -1.18 0.41
CA ILE A 300 6.59 0.27 0.62
C ILE A 300 5.17 0.73 1.02
N PRO A 301 4.80 0.56 2.30
CA PRO A 301 3.50 1.01 2.76
C PRO A 301 3.43 2.52 2.93
N CYS A 302 2.20 3.09 2.76
CA CYS A 302 1.91 4.43 3.25
C CYS A 302 1.87 4.43 4.77
N HIS A 303 2.22 5.56 5.40
CA HIS A 303 2.29 5.64 6.85
C HIS A 303 1.17 6.50 7.42
N ARG A 304 0.16 5.85 7.99
CA ARG A 304 -1.08 6.49 8.50
C ARG A 304 -1.25 6.36 10.00
N SER A 305 -0.84 5.21 10.58
CA SER A 305 -1.12 4.83 11.97
C SER A 305 -0.01 3.94 12.53
N HIS A 306 0.09 3.84 13.83
CA HIS A 306 0.88 2.78 14.48
C HIS A 306 0.37 1.36 14.19
N MET A 307 -0.89 1.25 13.75
CA MET A 307 -1.47 -0.02 13.35
C MET A 307 -0.94 -0.56 12.01
N ASP A 308 -0.25 0.26 11.22
CA ASP A 308 0.22 -0.08 9.88
C ASP A 308 1.11 -1.33 9.88
N TYR A 309 2.10 -1.39 10.78
CA TYR A 309 3.00 -2.54 10.94
C TYR A 309 2.25 -3.83 11.27
N ILE A 310 1.24 -3.71 12.15
CA ILE A 310 0.45 -4.85 12.62
C ILE A 310 -0.47 -5.33 11.51
N LEU A 311 -1.17 -4.42 10.84
CA LEU A 311 -2.09 -4.75 9.75
C LEU A 311 -1.36 -5.42 8.58
N LEU A 312 -0.25 -4.84 8.13
CA LEU A 312 0.49 -5.39 7.00
C LEU A 312 1.08 -6.75 7.34
N THR A 313 1.78 -6.89 8.48
CA THR A 313 2.33 -8.18 8.93
C THR A 313 1.24 -9.24 9.07
N PHE A 314 0.07 -8.87 9.65
CA PHE A 314 -1.08 -9.76 9.78
C PHE A 314 -1.59 -10.24 8.40
N VAL A 315 -1.76 -9.33 7.45
CA VAL A 315 -2.23 -9.65 6.10
C VAL A 315 -1.22 -10.53 5.37
N LEU A 316 0.07 -10.18 5.38
CA LEU A 316 1.14 -10.97 4.75
C LEU A 316 1.17 -12.40 5.31
N PHE A 317 1.04 -12.54 6.64
CA PHE A 317 0.99 -13.86 7.28
C PHE A 317 -0.21 -14.69 6.80
N HIS A 318 -1.39 -14.07 6.69
CA HIS A 318 -2.61 -14.78 6.27
C HIS A 318 -2.70 -15.02 4.76
N GLU A 319 -2.07 -14.16 3.93
CA GLU A 319 -1.95 -14.35 2.48
C GLU A 319 -0.82 -15.31 2.09
N GLY A 320 -0.01 -15.76 3.06
CA GLY A 320 1.14 -16.62 2.79
C GLY A 320 2.20 -15.93 1.94
N LEU A 321 2.38 -14.64 2.15
CA LEU A 321 3.42 -13.82 1.54
C LEU A 321 4.65 -13.73 2.45
N PRO A 322 5.86 -13.47 1.91
CA PRO A 322 7.06 -13.34 2.73
C PRO A 322 6.90 -12.25 3.78
N LEU A 323 7.22 -12.60 5.04
CA LEU A 323 7.26 -11.62 6.12
C LEU A 323 8.54 -10.79 6.01
N PRO A 324 8.44 -9.45 6.03
CA PRO A 324 9.59 -8.59 5.86
C PRO A 324 10.42 -8.41 7.15
N GLN A 325 11.68 -8.04 6.96
CA GLN A 325 12.46 -7.32 7.96
C GLN A 325 12.04 -5.84 7.92
N ILE A 326 11.56 -5.30 9.05
CA ILE A 326 10.87 -4.00 9.10
C ILE A 326 11.82 -2.91 9.60
N ALA A 327 12.01 -1.86 8.81
CA ALA A 327 12.76 -0.68 9.22
C ALA A 327 12.00 0.12 10.29
N SER A 328 12.56 0.21 11.48
CA SER A 328 12.00 0.94 12.62
C SER A 328 12.94 2.04 13.10
N GLY A 329 12.39 3.19 13.48
CA GLY A 329 13.21 4.26 14.06
C GLY A 329 13.75 3.87 15.45
N ASP A 330 14.96 4.34 15.76
CA ASP A 330 15.65 4.12 17.03
C ASP A 330 14.86 4.58 18.27
N ASN A 331 13.93 5.53 18.10
CA ASN A 331 12.99 5.96 19.14
C ASN A 331 12.04 4.88 19.64
N LEU A 332 11.88 3.77 18.91
CA LEU A 332 11.07 2.62 19.34
C LEU A 332 11.90 1.56 20.07
N ASN A 333 13.23 1.73 20.14
CA ASN A 333 14.13 0.79 20.80
C ASN A 333 14.24 1.04 22.31
N PHE A 334 13.11 1.11 23.01
CA PHE A 334 13.06 1.20 24.47
C PHE A 334 12.38 -0.03 25.09
N PHE A 335 12.74 -0.35 26.32
CA PHE A 335 12.16 -1.49 27.05
C PHE A 335 10.70 -1.23 27.46
N PRO A 336 9.76 -2.20 27.29
CA PRO A 336 9.92 -3.55 26.75
C PRO A 336 9.63 -3.65 25.23
N VAL A 337 9.33 -2.54 24.57
CA VAL A 337 8.85 -2.50 23.15
C VAL A 337 9.98 -2.89 22.19
N GLY A 338 11.17 -2.33 22.34
CA GLY A 338 12.31 -2.58 21.46
C GLY A 338 12.65 -4.07 21.33
N PRO A 339 12.93 -4.79 22.44
CA PRO A 339 13.16 -6.24 22.38
C PRO A 339 12.03 -7.04 21.77
N LEU A 340 10.76 -6.64 21.99
CA LEU A 340 9.60 -7.32 21.43
C LEU A 340 9.54 -7.18 19.90
N ILE A 341 9.58 -5.94 19.38
CA ILE A 341 9.48 -5.70 17.93
C ILE A 341 10.72 -6.21 17.18
N ARG A 342 11.92 -6.17 17.80
CA ARG A 342 13.13 -6.79 17.25
C ARG A 342 12.92 -8.28 16.97
N ARG A 343 12.31 -9.01 17.93
CA ARG A 343 11.97 -10.43 17.77
C ARG A 343 10.83 -10.67 16.79
N CYS A 344 10.11 -9.63 16.42
CA CYS A 344 9.10 -9.66 15.34
C CYS A 344 9.67 -9.31 13.96
N GLY A 345 10.97 -9.08 13.84
CA GLY A 345 11.62 -8.79 12.57
C GLY A 345 11.96 -7.32 12.33
N SER A 346 11.80 -6.46 13.35
CA SER A 346 12.23 -5.06 13.22
C SER A 346 13.72 -4.89 13.36
N TYR A 347 14.35 -4.14 12.45
CA TYR A 347 15.70 -3.61 12.58
C TYR A 347 15.64 -2.10 12.84
N PHE A 348 16.60 -1.57 13.61
CA PHE A 348 16.54 -0.18 14.06
C PHE A 348 17.49 0.70 13.27
N ILE A 349 16.97 1.85 12.80
CA ILE A 349 17.72 2.85 12.05
C ILE A 349 17.71 4.20 12.76
N ARG A 350 18.84 4.91 12.72
CA ARG A 350 18.93 6.28 13.22
C ARG A 350 18.17 7.26 12.35
N ARG A 351 17.49 8.23 12.95
CA ARG A 351 16.75 9.27 12.23
C ARG A 351 17.65 10.27 11.51
N LYS A 352 18.82 10.55 12.05
CA LYS A 352 19.83 11.43 11.47
C LYS A 352 21.05 10.58 11.12
N MET A 353 21.28 10.36 9.85
CA MET A 353 22.42 9.59 9.33
C MET A 353 23.35 10.48 8.50
N LYS A 354 22.88 11.64 8.01
CA LYS A 354 23.68 12.52 7.15
C LYS A 354 24.93 13.00 7.89
N GLY A 355 26.09 12.73 7.31
CA GLY A 355 27.40 13.08 7.86
C GLY A 355 28.05 11.99 8.72
N ASP A 356 27.40 10.84 8.96
CA ASP A 356 27.98 9.68 9.66
C ASP A 356 28.23 8.56 8.64
N GLU A 357 29.30 8.71 7.83
CA GLU A 357 29.63 7.74 6.77
C GLU A 357 30.00 6.36 7.33
N PHE A 358 30.53 6.28 8.53
CA PHE A 358 30.80 5.03 9.22
C PHE A 358 29.52 4.24 9.46
N TYR A 359 28.50 4.89 10.04
CA TYR A 359 27.19 4.28 10.26
C TYR A 359 26.50 3.92 8.92
N ILE A 360 26.54 4.83 7.92
CA ILE A 360 25.94 4.63 6.62
C ILE A 360 26.53 3.41 5.92
N THR A 361 27.85 3.22 5.98
CA THR A 361 28.51 2.06 5.36
C THR A 361 28.07 0.75 6.01
N ILE A 362 28.05 0.68 7.35
CA ILE A 362 27.59 -0.50 8.09
C ILE A 362 26.12 -0.81 7.75
N PHE A 363 25.29 0.22 7.70
CA PHE A 363 23.85 0.06 7.37
C PHE A 363 23.64 -0.41 5.92
N ARG A 364 24.41 0.11 4.97
CA ARG A 364 24.37 -0.31 3.57
C ARG A 364 24.76 -1.79 3.41
N GLU A 365 25.78 -2.24 4.12
CA GLU A 365 26.21 -3.64 4.11
C GLU A 365 25.17 -4.56 4.74
N TYR A 366 24.48 -4.11 5.79
CA TYR A 366 23.35 -4.86 6.35
C TYR A 366 22.18 -5.01 5.37
N LEU A 367 21.76 -3.91 4.71
CA LEU A 367 20.70 -3.98 3.69
C LEU A 367 21.09 -4.89 2.53
N ASN A 368 22.32 -4.75 2.03
CA ASN A 368 22.82 -5.61 0.96
C ASN A 368 22.81 -7.09 1.37
N HIS A 369 23.20 -7.40 2.61
CA HIS A 369 23.15 -8.76 3.16
C HIS A 369 21.71 -9.31 3.15
N LEU A 370 20.70 -8.49 3.51
CA LEU A 370 19.30 -8.90 3.46
C LEU A 370 18.86 -9.25 2.03
N PHE A 371 19.18 -8.41 1.06
CA PHE A 371 18.80 -8.60 -0.34
C PHE A 371 19.52 -9.80 -0.99
N GLU A 372 20.83 -9.96 -0.75
CA GLU A 372 21.60 -11.12 -1.25
C GLU A 372 21.01 -12.44 -0.75
N ASN A 373 20.56 -12.47 0.51
CA ASN A 373 20.00 -13.67 1.12
C ASN A 373 18.50 -13.86 0.83
N GLY A 374 17.84 -12.91 0.14
CA GLY A 374 16.46 -13.00 -0.27
C GLY A 374 15.48 -12.82 0.88
N HIS A 375 15.80 -11.93 1.82
CA HIS A 375 14.91 -11.53 2.91
C HIS A 375 14.10 -10.32 2.50
N ALA A 376 12.79 -10.48 2.36
CA ALA A 376 11.90 -9.36 2.10
C ALA A 376 12.10 -8.25 3.15
N THR A 377 12.01 -7.00 2.72
CA THR A 377 12.13 -5.85 3.61
C THR A 377 10.91 -4.94 3.53
N GLU A 378 10.71 -4.14 4.57
CA GLU A 378 9.65 -3.14 4.64
C GLU A 378 10.23 -1.82 5.16
N PHE A 379 9.93 -0.74 4.49
CA PHE A 379 10.20 0.60 5.02
C PHE A 379 9.18 1.62 4.50
N PHE A 380 8.94 2.66 5.30
CA PHE A 380 8.04 3.75 4.97
C PHE A 380 8.82 4.83 4.23
N ILE A 381 8.58 4.95 2.92
CA ILE A 381 9.28 5.92 2.07
C ILE A 381 8.98 7.38 2.49
N GLU A 382 7.87 7.62 3.16
CA GLU A 382 7.46 8.91 3.70
C GLU A 382 8.34 9.36 4.89
N GLY A 383 9.04 8.43 5.56
CA GLY A 383 9.91 8.71 6.71
C GLY A 383 9.18 9.19 7.96
N GLY A 384 7.86 9.24 7.95
CA GLY A 384 7.02 9.63 9.08
C GLY A 384 5.53 9.46 8.79
N ARG A 385 4.70 9.49 9.84
CA ARG A 385 3.24 9.36 9.68
C ARG A 385 2.62 10.62 9.11
N SER A 386 1.74 10.46 8.13
CA SER A 386 0.90 11.54 7.64
C SER A 386 -0.09 11.98 8.72
N ARG A 387 -0.08 13.25 9.09
CA ARG A 387 -1.02 13.83 10.04
C ARG A 387 -2.28 14.38 9.39
N THR A 388 -2.18 14.68 8.11
CA THR A 388 -3.27 15.29 7.33
C THR A 388 -4.06 14.29 6.50
N GLY A 389 -3.59 13.03 6.39
CA GLY A 389 -4.14 12.03 5.49
C GLY A 389 -3.57 12.09 4.07
N ARG A 390 -2.80 13.11 3.69
CA ARG A 390 -2.08 13.21 2.42
C ARG A 390 -0.83 12.35 2.44
N THR A 391 -0.44 11.81 1.32
CA THR A 391 0.85 11.14 1.16
C THR A 391 1.97 12.17 1.22
N LEU A 392 3.02 11.88 2.01
CA LEU A 392 4.14 12.78 2.19
C LEU A 392 5.19 12.59 1.07
N PRO A 393 6.05 13.60 0.82
CA PRO A 393 7.16 13.47 -0.11
C PRO A 393 8.09 12.31 0.26
N PRO A 394 8.65 11.62 -0.75
CA PRO A 394 9.51 10.48 -0.50
C PRO A 394 10.86 10.89 0.10
N ARG A 395 11.36 10.07 1.02
CA ARG A 395 12.73 10.09 1.52
C ARG A 395 13.56 9.11 0.68
N THR A 396 14.47 9.62 -0.11
CA THR A 396 15.16 8.85 -1.15
C THR A 396 16.30 7.95 -0.65
N GLY A 397 16.78 8.14 0.60
CA GLY A 397 17.98 7.46 1.10
C GLY A 397 17.93 5.92 1.04
N MET A 398 16.79 5.31 1.47
CA MET A 398 16.61 3.85 1.43
C MET A 398 16.50 3.35 -0.03
N VAL A 399 15.82 4.11 -0.89
CA VAL A 399 15.72 3.79 -2.32
C VAL A 399 17.09 3.85 -2.99
N ALA A 400 17.91 4.85 -2.67
CA ALA A 400 19.28 4.96 -3.18
C ALA A 400 20.15 3.76 -2.77
N MET A 401 20.13 3.37 -1.50
CA MET A 401 20.85 2.18 -1.01
C MET A 401 20.38 0.89 -1.70
N THR A 402 19.08 0.79 -1.98
CA THR A 402 18.51 -0.35 -2.68
C THR A 402 18.97 -0.41 -4.14
N VAL A 403 18.98 0.72 -4.85
CA VAL A 403 19.52 0.80 -6.24
C VAL A 403 21.00 0.47 -6.24
N GLN A 404 21.77 0.97 -5.29
CA GLN A 404 23.21 0.64 -5.14
C GLN A 404 23.43 -0.86 -4.90
N SER A 405 22.55 -1.51 -4.11
CA SER A 405 22.61 -2.97 -3.94
C SER A 405 22.30 -3.69 -5.26
N GLN A 406 21.36 -3.18 -6.09
CA GLN A 406 21.12 -3.75 -7.42
C GLN A 406 22.35 -3.61 -8.33
N LEU A 407 23.08 -2.49 -8.26
CA LEU A 407 24.33 -2.25 -9.00
C LEU A 407 25.49 -3.15 -8.55
N ARG A 408 25.42 -3.79 -7.38
CA ARG A 408 26.38 -4.84 -6.99
C ARG A 408 26.19 -6.17 -7.73
N GLY A 409 25.23 -6.26 -8.62
CA GLY A 409 24.97 -7.48 -9.40
C GLY A 409 24.19 -8.55 -8.66
N ILE A 410 23.29 -8.16 -7.75
CA ILE A 410 22.39 -9.09 -7.07
C ILE A 410 21.63 -9.92 -8.09
N LYS A 411 21.70 -11.26 -7.96
CA LYS A 411 21.07 -12.22 -8.89
C LYS A 411 19.54 -12.13 -8.95
N ARG A 412 18.92 -11.62 -7.87
CA ARG A 412 17.47 -11.50 -7.75
C ARG A 412 17.04 -10.08 -8.13
N PRO A 413 16.16 -9.92 -9.13
CA PRO A 413 15.63 -8.59 -9.44
C PRO A 413 14.89 -8.01 -8.23
N ILE A 414 15.22 -6.81 -7.82
CA ILE A 414 14.53 -6.12 -6.73
C ILE A 414 13.23 -5.51 -7.25
N ALA A 415 12.13 -5.72 -6.51
CA ALA A 415 10.82 -5.19 -6.79
C ALA A 415 10.27 -4.42 -5.58
N PHE A 416 10.01 -3.13 -5.75
CA PHE A 416 9.24 -2.33 -4.80
C PHE A 416 7.76 -2.59 -4.96
N ILE A 417 7.08 -2.83 -3.85
CA ILE A 417 5.64 -3.07 -3.78
C ILE A 417 4.98 -1.89 -3.04
N PRO A 418 4.51 -0.87 -3.74
CA PRO A 418 3.71 0.18 -3.13
C PRO A 418 2.49 -0.45 -2.46
N THR A 419 2.26 -0.16 -1.18
CA THR A 419 1.20 -0.81 -0.41
C THR A 419 0.33 0.22 0.28
N TYR A 420 -0.91 0.38 -0.19
CA TYR A 420 -1.86 1.29 0.44
C TYR A 420 -2.47 0.63 1.66
N LEU A 421 -2.42 1.33 2.79
CA LEU A 421 -3.07 0.96 4.05
C LEU A 421 -4.18 1.98 4.34
N GLY A 422 -5.42 1.51 4.37
CA GLY A 422 -6.59 2.32 4.58
C GLY A 422 -7.39 1.89 5.81
N TYR A 423 -8.06 2.85 6.44
CA TYR A 423 -8.87 2.64 7.63
C TYR A 423 -10.15 3.47 7.56
N GLU A 424 -11.22 2.95 8.13
CA GLU A 424 -12.46 3.73 8.36
C GLU A 424 -12.43 4.48 9.70
N HIS A 425 -11.51 4.11 10.58
CA HIS A 425 -11.23 4.82 11.82
C HIS A 425 -9.74 4.80 12.15
N VAL A 426 -9.15 5.98 12.40
CA VAL A 426 -7.78 6.14 12.86
C VAL A 426 -7.82 6.77 14.25
N SER A 427 -7.32 6.04 15.24
CA SER A 427 -7.38 6.44 16.65
C SER A 427 -6.53 7.65 16.99
N GLU A 428 -5.49 7.90 16.19
CA GLU A 428 -4.51 8.96 16.41
C GLU A 428 -4.90 10.33 15.85
N ILE A 429 -5.98 10.44 15.06
CA ILE A 429 -6.37 11.70 14.41
C ILE A 429 -6.53 12.83 15.43
N GLY A 430 -7.11 12.58 16.60
CA GLY A 430 -7.22 13.58 17.64
C GLY A 430 -5.88 14.12 18.14
N ASN A 431 -4.83 13.31 18.16
CA ASN A 431 -3.47 13.74 18.50
C ASN A 431 -2.84 14.51 17.33
N TYR A 432 -3.03 14.05 16.09
CA TYR A 432 -2.54 14.74 14.90
C TYR A 432 -3.08 16.17 14.79
N MET A 433 -4.36 16.35 15.09
CA MET A 433 -4.99 17.66 15.06
C MET A 433 -4.41 18.59 16.12
N ARG A 434 -4.13 18.12 17.34
CA ARG A 434 -3.47 18.93 18.38
C ARG A 434 -2.05 19.33 17.97
N GLU A 435 -1.28 18.39 17.39
CA GLU A 435 0.06 18.69 16.86
C GLU A 435 0.01 19.73 15.73
N LEU A 436 -0.97 19.64 14.82
CA LEU A 436 -1.16 20.64 13.74
C LEU A 436 -1.55 22.03 14.28
N ASN A 437 -2.26 22.09 15.40
CA ASN A 437 -2.63 23.34 16.09
C ASN A 437 -1.47 23.90 16.94
N GLY A 438 -0.28 23.29 16.90
CA GLY A 438 0.92 23.81 17.56
C GLY A 438 1.23 23.23 18.93
N GLU A 439 0.48 22.22 19.40
CA GLU A 439 0.85 21.50 20.64
C GLU A 439 2.12 20.65 20.43
N SER A 440 2.96 20.62 21.45
CA SER A 440 4.18 19.82 21.40
C SER A 440 3.87 18.32 21.24
N LYS A 441 4.68 17.63 20.43
CA LYS A 441 4.57 16.19 20.22
C LYS A 441 4.77 15.44 21.55
N LYS A 442 3.76 14.69 21.98
CA LYS A 442 3.90 13.80 23.15
C LYS A 442 4.88 12.68 22.86
N LYS A 443 5.78 12.37 23.80
CA LYS A 443 6.69 11.24 23.69
C LYS A 443 5.90 9.94 23.57
N GLU A 444 6.32 9.09 22.66
CA GLU A 444 5.75 7.74 22.48
C GLU A 444 6.06 6.91 23.73
N SER A 445 5.01 6.30 24.31
CA SER A 445 5.14 5.44 25.50
C SER A 445 4.47 4.09 25.25
N ALA A 446 4.96 3.05 25.91
CA ALA A 446 4.35 1.72 25.84
C ALA A 446 2.87 1.74 26.27
N MET A 447 2.51 2.59 27.25
CA MET A 447 1.13 2.77 27.70
C MET A 447 0.24 3.39 26.63
N ALA A 448 0.77 4.31 25.80
CA ALA A 448 0.02 4.90 24.69
C ALA A 448 -0.27 3.86 23.59
N LEU A 449 0.70 3.01 23.29
CA LEU A 449 0.55 1.90 22.32
C LEU A 449 -0.47 0.86 22.82
N LEU A 450 -0.41 0.49 24.10
CA LEU A 450 -1.38 -0.42 24.71
C LEU A 450 -2.77 0.21 24.87
N GLY A 451 -2.85 1.52 25.02
CA GLY A 451 -4.11 2.29 25.11
C GLY A 451 -4.98 2.19 23.84
N ILE A 452 -4.35 1.95 22.68
CA ILE A 452 -5.07 1.71 21.41
C ILE A 452 -5.97 0.48 21.54
N PHE A 453 -5.53 -0.56 22.24
CA PHE A 453 -6.29 -1.81 22.44
C PHE A 453 -7.31 -1.76 23.58
N LYS A 454 -7.27 -0.76 24.46
CA LYS A 454 -8.21 -0.68 25.62
C LYS A 454 -9.60 -0.17 25.26
N ARG A 455 -9.77 0.54 24.15
CA ARG A 455 -11.09 1.04 23.71
C ARG A 455 -11.65 0.11 22.63
N PHE A 456 -12.32 -0.96 23.05
CA PHE A 456 -13.09 -1.83 22.14
C PHE A 456 -14.27 -1.02 21.55
N ARG A 457 -14.03 -0.41 20.39
CA ARG A 457 -15.04 0.25 19.58
C ARG A 457 -15.00 -0.39 18.19
N ASN A 458 -16.14 -0.33 17.51
CA ASN A 458 -16.18 -0.68 16.08
C ASN A 458 -15.35 0.35 15.29
N TYR A 459 -14.22 -0.10 14.72
CA TYR A 459 -13.33 0.73 13.90
C TYR A 459 -13.63 0.58 12.39
N GLY A 460 -14.71 -0.12 12.03
CA GLY A 460 -15.03 -0.39 10.64
C GLY A 460 -14.07 -1.40 10.01
N ARG A 461 -13.70 -1.19 8.77
CA ARG A 461 -12.82 -2.10 8.01
C ARG A 461 -11.40 -1.57 7.90
N GLY A 462 -10.44 -2.50 7.80
CA GLY A 462 -9.07 -2.23 7.37
C GLY A 462 -8.89 -2.64 5.90
N TYR A 463 -8.08 -1.88 5.17
CA TYR A 463 -7.84 -2.10 3.75
C TYR A 463 -6.35 -2.23 3.48
N VAL A 464 -5.96 -3.24 2.70
CA VAL A 464 -4.58 -3.43 2.23
C VAL A 464 -4.60 -3.67 0.73
N THR A 465 -4.08 -2.73 -0.02
CA THR A 465 -3.99 -2.84 -1.48
C THR A 465 -2.53 -2.82 -1.92
N PHE A 466 -2.09 -3.92 -2.51
CA PHE A 466 -0.78 -4.01 -3.15
C PHE A 466 -0.89 -3.38 -4.54
N GLY A 467 -0.20 -2.27 -4.73
CA GLY A 467 -0.21 -1.50 -5.97
C GLY A 467 0.65 -2.11 -7.06
N GLU A 468 0.84 -1.34 -8.13
CA GLU A 468 1.66 -1.78 -9.25
C GLU A 468 3.12 -1.83 -8.84
N PRO A 469 3.76 -3.01 -8.92
CA PRO A 469 5.16 -3.16 -8.56
C PRO A 469 6.09 -2.35 -9.46
N VAL A 470 7.16 -1.79 -8.86
CA VAL A 470 8.23 -1.14 -9.61
C VAL A 470 9.48 -2.02 -9.55
N ILE A 471 9.75 -2.72 -10.65
CA ILE A 471 10.89 -3.62 -10.78
C ILE A 471 12.13 -2.80 -11.13
N VAL A 472 13.13 -2.76 -10.22
CA VAL A 472 14.30 -1.88 -10.33
C VAL A 472 15.07 -2.09 -11.65
N PRO A 473 15.48 -3.30 -12.07
CA PRO A 473 16.18 -3.47 -13.34
C PRO A 473 15.37 -3.00 -14.55
N LYS A 474 14.05 -3.21 -14.54
CA LYS A 474 13.17 -2.77 -15.63
C LYS A 474 13.10 -1.24 -15.68
N PHE A 475 12.95 -0.60 -14.51
CA PHE A 475 12.93 0.85 -14.41
C PHE A 475 14.26 1.47 -14.89
N LEU A 476 15.39 0.91 -14.43
CA LEU A 476 16.72 1.37 -14.85
C LEU A 476 16.90 1.24 -16.36
N SER A 477 16.53 0.10 -16.98
CA SER A 477 16.64 -0.08 -18.43
C SER A 477 15.79 0.90 -19.26
N GLN A 478 14.73 1.46 -18.69
CA GLN A 478 13.88 2.46 -19.33
C GLN A 478 14.45 3.88 -19.24
N HIS A 479 15.19 4.21 -18.17
CA HIS A 479 15.65 5.58 -17.89
C HIS A 479 17.16 5.74 -18.07
N VAL A 480 17.92 4.66 -17.95
CA VAL A 480 19.38 4.60 -18.08
C VAL A 480 19.75 3.36 -18.88
N PRO A 481 19.70 3.39 -20.22
CA PRO A 481 19.88 2.17 -21.05
C PRO A 481 21.14 1.37 -20.73
N ASN A 482 22.24 2.04 -20.43
CA ASN A 482 23.56 1.44 -20.19
C ASN A 482 23.88 1.21 -18.69
N TRP A 483 22.88 1.22 -17.79
CA TRP A 483 23.10 1.06 -16.36
C TRP A 483 23.89 -0.19 -15.96
N LYS A 484 23.90 -1.21 -16.81
CA LYS A 484 24.62 -2.47 -16.56
C LYS A 484 26.13 -2.31 -16.64
N ASP A 485 26.62 -1.30 -17.35
CA ASP A 485 28.05 -1.00 -17.47
C ASP A 485 28.60 -0.44 -16.14
N ASP A 486 27.72 0.11 -15.31
CA ASP A 486 28.04 0.61 -13.96
C ASP A 486 27.90 -0.45 -12.84
N ILE A 487 27.75 -1.74 -13.21
CA ILE A 487 27.70 -2.82 -12.20
C ILE A 487 29.07 -2.97 -11.56
N ASP A 488 29.11 -2.71 -10.26
CA ASP A 488 30.29 -2.77 -9.42
C ASP A 488 30.05 -3.63 -8.17
N PRO A 489 30.55 -4.88 -8.15
CA PRO A 489 30.41 -5.77 -7.00
C PRO A 489 31.00 -5.21 -5.69
N THR A 490 31.95 -4.28 -5.75
CA THR A 490 32.52 -3.65 -4.55
C THR A 490 31.53 -2.68 -3.88
N GLY A 491 30.57 -2.14 -4.64
CA GLY A 491 29.56 -1.22 -4.17
C GLY A 491 30.07 0.20 -3.93
N THR A 492 31.21 0.56 -4.54
CA THR A 492 31.80 1.90 -4.44
C THR A 492 31.26 2.83 -5.53
N ALA A 493 30.71 2.29 -6.63
CA ALA A 493 30.20 3.06 -7.75
C ALA A 493 29.15 4.11 -7.32
N ARG A 494 29.33 5.32 -7.84
CA ARG A 494 28.42 6.47 -7.69
C ARG A 494 28.22 7.12 -9.06
N PRO A 495 27.48 6.45 -9.97
CA PRO A 495 27.21 7.01 -11.29
C PRO A 495 26.50 8.37 -11.17
N GLU A 496 26.80 9.30 -12.09
CA GLU A 496 26.23 10.65 -12.10
C GLU A 496 24.70 10.63 -12.18
N TRP A 497 24.15 9.68 -12.92
CA TRP A 497 22.71 9.51 -13.10
C TRP A 497 21.96 9.02 -11.83
N LEU A 498 22.68 8.49 -10.82
CA LEU A 498 22.07 7.79 -9.69
C LEU A 498 21.06 8.65 -8.94
N ASN A 499 21.42 9.88 -8.60
CA ASN A 499 20.55 10.76 -7.80
C ASN A 499 19.26 11.12 -8.53
N ASP A 500 19.34 11.48 -9.81
CA ASP A 500 18.18 11.86 -10.60
C ASP A 500 17.25 10.66 -10.83
N THR A 501 17.82 9.50 -11.15
CA THR A 501 17.06 8.27 -11.35
C THR A 501 16.40 7.78 -10.06
N VAL A 502 17.08 7.89 -8.91
CA VAL A 502 16.50 7.56 -7.59
C VAL A 502 15.34 8.51 -7.25
N ASN A 503 15.45 9.80 -7.58
CA ASN A 503 14.35 10.75 -7.40
C ASN A 503 13.13 10.38 -8.27
N GLN A 504 13.35 10.04 -9.53
CA GLN A 504 12.28 9.61 -10.45
C GLN A 504 11.65 8.29 -10.00
N LEU A 505 12.46 7.32 -9.59
CA LEU A 505 12.01 6.04 -9.06
C LEU A 505 11.17 6.23 -7.79
N SER A 506 11.64 7.05 -6.84
CA SER A 506 10.92 7.36 -5.60
C SER A 506 9.58 8.04 -5.88
N HIS A 507 9.55 8.95 -6.85
CA HIS A 507 8.32 9.62 -7.28
C HIS A 507 7.33 8.64 -7.93
N ARG A 508 7.81 7.71 -8.78
CA ARG A 508 6.98 6.65 -9.39
C ARG A 508 6.39 5.73 -8.31
N ILE A 509 7.18 5.35 -7.30
CA ILE A 509 6.69 4.53 -6.17
C ILE A 509 5.55 5.25 -5.44
N ILE A 510 5.69 6.55 -5.14
CA ILE A 510 4.65 7.34 -4.45
C ILE A 510 3.38 7.47 -5.32
N ILE A 511 3.52 7.70 -6.62
CA ILE A 511 2.37 7.76 -7.54
C ILE A 511 1.64 6.41 -7.55
N ASN A 512 2.36 5.29 -7.67
CA ASN A 512 1.75 3.96 -7.65
C ASN A 512 1.10 3.64 -6.30
N LEU A 513 1.65 4.18 -5.20
CA LEU A 513 1.06 4.08 -3.87
C LEU A 513 -0.30 4.81 -3.82
N ASN A 514 -0.38 6.03 -4.31
CA ASN A 514 -1.61 6.81 -4.37
C ASN A 514 -2.65 6.19 -5.32
N ASP A 515 -2.21 5.69 -6.48
CA ASP A 515 -3.08 4.99 -7.44
C ASP A 515 -3.64 3.67 -6.89
N SER A 516 -3.08 3.18 -5.79
CA SER A 516 -3.57 1.98 -5.08
C SER A 516 -4.59 2.30 -3.99
N ALA A 517 -5.04 3.55 -3.87
CA ALA A 517 -5.97 3.94 -2.82
C ALA A 517 -7.25 3.08 -2.84
N THR A 518 -7.67 2.66 -1.66
CA THR A 518 -8.98 2.01 -1.51
C THR A 518 -10.00 3.04 -1.05
N ILE A 519 -11.05 3.17 -1.82
CA ILE A 519 -12.13 4.13 -1.60
C ILE A 519 -13.21 3.47 -0.76
N ASN A 520 -13.68 4.17 0.26
CA ASN A 520 -14.75 3.70 1.14
C ASN A 520 -15.80 4.79 1.38
N GLY A 521 -16.91 4.44 2.04
CA GLY A 521 -18.04 5.35 2.26
C GLY A 521 -17.64 6.62 3.02
N ILE A 522 -16.70 6.52 4.00
CA ILE A 522 -16.25 7.69 4.75
C ILE A 522 -15.46 8.66 3.88
N ASN A 523 -14.58 8.14 3.01
CA ASN A 523 -13.79 8.98 2.12
C ASN A 523 -14.70 9.79 1.18
N LEU A 524 -15.70 9.14 0.57
CA LEU A 524 -16.64 9.78 -0.35
C LEU A 524 -17.55 10.79 0.36
N CYS A 525 -18.11 10.41 1.53
CA CYS A 525 -18.88 11.34 2.35
C CYS A 525 -18.04 12.55 2.78
N ALA A 526 -16.80 12.32 3.23
CA ALA A 526 -15.90 13.39 3.63
C ALA A 526 -15.58 14.33 2.46
N LEU A 527 -15.32 13.78 1.26
CA LEU A 527 -15.06 14.60 0.08
C LEU A 527 -16.25 15.49 -0.27
N ALA A 528 -17.50 15.00 -0.18
CA ALA A 528 -18.67 15.80 -0.45
C ALA A 528 -18.91 16.84 0.66
N ILE A 529 -18.99 16.42 1.93
CA ILE A 529 -19.34 17.28 3.07
C ILE A 529 -18.35 18.42 3.23
N MET A 530 -17.04 18.13 3.15
CA MET A 530 -16.00 19.14 3.41
C MET A 530 -15.91 20.21 2.32
N ASN A 531 -16.48 19.97 1.14
CA ASN A 531 -16.48 20.90 0.01
C ASN A 531 -17.81 21.64 -0.17
N THR A 532 -18.77 21.45 0.76
CA THR A 532 -20.00 22.25 0.82
C THR A 532 -19.79 23.51 1.65
N PRO A 533 -20.56 24.58 1.40
CA PRO A 533 -20.64 25.71 2.31
C PRO A 533 -21.07 25.23 3.71
N ASP A 534 -20.46 25.80 4.77
CA ASP A 534 -20.75 25.50 6.18
C ASP A 534 -20.68 24.00 6.57
N HIS A 535 -20.09 23.17 5.70
CA HIS A 535 -19.98 21.70 5.84
C HIS A 535 -21.35 21.02 6.12
N ALA A 536 -22.43 21.57 5.54
CA ALA A 536 -23.78 21.04 5.68
C ALA A 536 -24.33 20.59 4.33
N ILE A 537 -24.94 19.39 4.27
CA ILE A 537 -25.48 18.81 3.04
C ILE A 537 -26.70 17.93 3.34
N SER A 538 -27.74 17.98 2.50
CA SER A 538 -28.84 17.03 2.61
C SER A 538 -28.41 15.61 2.23
N ILE A 539 -29.05 14.60 2.81
CA ILE A 539 -28.75 13.17 2.45
C ILE A 539 -28.96 12.93 0.95
N ARG A 540 -30.00 13.53 0.37
CA ARG A 540 -30.29 13.42 -1.08
C ARG A 540 -29.16 14.03 -1.93
N GLN A 541 -28.67 15.21 -1.54
CA GLN A 541 -27.57 15.88 -2.22
C GLN A 541 -26.24 15.11 -2.04
N LEU A 542 -25.99 14.58 -0.83
CA LEU A 542 -24.83 13.73 -0.57
C LEU A 542 -24.82 12.48 -1.45
N GLN A 543 -26.02 11.87 -1.63
CA GLN A 543 -26.17 10.71 -2.52
C GLN A 543 -25.78 11.07 -3.96
N LYS A 544 -26.33 12.16 -4.50
CA LYS A 544 -26.01 12.62 -5.85
C LYS A 544 -24.51 12.91 -6.05
N CYS A 545 -23.88 13.56 -5.08
CA CYS A 545 -22.42 13.79 -5.12
C CYS A 545 -21.64 12.48 -5.18
N ILE A 546 -21.99 11.48 -4.35
CA ILE A 546 -21.29 10.19 -4.32
C ILE A 546 -21.54 9.42 -5.63
N ASP A 547 -22.75 9.44 -6.18
CA ASP A 547 -23.06 8.83 -7.49
C ASP A 547 -22.18 9.43 -8.60
N MET A 548 -22.06 10.78 -8.65
CA MET A 548 -21.14 11.47 -9.56
C MET A 548 -19.68 11.01 -9.33
N TYR A 549 -19.21 10.99 -8.09
CA TYR A 549 -17.84 10.59 -7.79
C TYR A 549 -17.53 9.16 -8.24
N LEU A 550 -18.44 8.22 -8.01
CA LEU A 550 -18.27 6.83 -8.47
C LEU A 550 -18.19 6.75 -10.00
N LYS A 551 -19.00 7.52 -10.74
CA LYS A 551 -18.93 7.58 -12.21
C LYS A 551 -17.57 8.15 -12.68
N LEU A 552 -17.11 9.25 -12.08
CA LEU A 552 -15.83 9.87 -12.41
C LEU A 552 -14.61 8.97 -12.14
N LEU A 553 -14.70 8.11 -11.14
CA LEU A 553 -13.63 7.14 -10.84
C LEU A 553 -13.48 6.07 -11.94
N HIS A 554 -14.51 5.80 -12.73
CA HIS A 554 -14.47 4.83 -13.82
C HIS A 554 -14.04 5.42 -15.18
N VAL A 555 -13.85 6.74 -15.29
CA VAL A 555 -13.47 7.42 -16.54
C VAL A 555 -12.07 7.01 -17.02
N ASP A 556 -11.14 6.84 -16.09
CA ASP A 556 -9.77 6.44 -16.42
C ASP A 556 -9.62 4.91 -16.35
N PRO A 557 -9.48 4.21 -17.50
CA PRO A 557 -9.35 2.75 -17.53
C PRO A 557 -8.02 2.25 -16.97
N LYS A 558 -7.01 3.12 -16.83
CA LYS A 558 -5.71 2.78 -16.26
C LYS A 558 -5.69 2.88 -14.73
N ARG A 559 -6.76 3.42 -14.12
CA ARG A 559 -6.87 3.59 -12.67
C ARG A 559 -6.87 2.26 -11.94
N ARG A 560 -6.07 2.16 -10.89
CA ARG A 560 -5.90 0.95 -10.07
C ARG A 560 -6.49 1.07 -8.68
N ALA A 561 -7.03 2.23 -8.32
CA ALA A 561 -7.72 2.44 -7.06
C ALA A 561 -8.87 1.43 -6.89
N SER A 562 -9.01 0.90 -5.69
CA SER A 562 -10.09 -0.04 -5.39
C SER A 562 -11.39 0.72 -5.17
N ILE A 563 -12.32 0.64 -6.13
CA ILE A 563 -13.61 1.32 -6.12
C ILE A 563 -14.64 0.40 -5.45
N PRO A 564 -15.48 0.88 -4.51
CA PRO A 564 -16.48 0.07 -3.85
C PRO A 564 -17.61 -0.32 -4.83
N THR A 565 -18.09 -1.56 -4.72
CA THR A 565 -19.22 -2.08 -5.51
C THR A 565 -20.57 -1.96 -4.78
N ALA A 566 -20.56 -1.47 -3.54
CA ALA A 566 -21.78 -1.24 -2.74
C ALA A 566 -22.57 -0.04 -3.29
N THR A 567 -23.88 -0.07 -3.08
CA THR A 567 -24.75 1.07 -3.45
C THR A 567 -24.43 2.31 -2.63
N THR A 568 -24.64 3.49 -3.17
CA THR A 568 -24.40 4.78 -2.54
C THR A 568 -25.08 4.90 -1.17
N LEU A 569 -26.34 4.44 -1.06
CA LEU A 569 -27.05 4.42 0.22
C LEU A 569 -26.36 3.52 1.27
N THR A 570 -25.81 2.37 0.85
CA THR A 570 -25.06 1.48 1.72
C THR A 570 -23.77 2.15 2.21
N LEU A 571 -23.06 2.85 1.32
CA LEU A 571 -21.84 3.60 1.67
C LEU A 571 -22.11 4.73 2.67
N ILE A 572 -23.19 5.48 2.48
CA ILE A 572 -23.62 6.54 3.42
C ILE A 572 -23.98 5.94 4.76
N LYS A 573 -24.77 4.83 4.78
CA LYS A 573 -25.17 4.15 6.01
C LYS A 573 -23.97 3.66 6.81
N GLN A 574 -22.98 3.07 6.17
CA GLN A 574 -21.72 2.65 6.82
C GLN A 574 -20.99 3.83 7.50
N ALA A 575 -20.91 4.98 6.83
CA ALA A 575 -20.29 6.18 7.38
C ALA A 575 -21.07 6.73 8.60
N ILE A 576 -22.39 6.67 8.57
CA ILE A 576 -23.27 7.06 9.68
C ILE A 576 -23.06 6.12 10.90
N GLU A 577 -23.04 4.82 10.68
CA GLU A 577 -22.83 3.80 11.74
C GLU A 577 -21.50 4.01 12.48
N LEU A 578 -20.47 4.55 11.80
CA LEU A 578 -19.20 4.90 12.39
C LEU A 578 -19.20 6.26 13.13
N LYS A 579 -20.35 6.93 13.21
CA LYS A 579 -20.57 8.20 13.95
C LYS A 579 -19.58 9.31 13.56
N LYS A 580 -19.27 9.42 12.25
CA LYS A 580 -18.30 10.39 11.75
C LYS A 580 -18.92 11.78 11.54
N PHE A 581 -20.23 11.86 11.50
CA PHE A 581 -21.01 13.09 11.42
C PHE A 581 -22.40 12.89 12.08
N HIS A 582 -23.08 14.00 12.34
CA HIS A 582 -24.43 13.98 12.90
C HIS A 582 -25.46 14.16 11.79
N ILE A 583 -26.62 13.49 11.95
CA ILE A 583 -27.80 13.70 11.12
C ILE A 583 -28.78 14.53 11.90
N TYR A 584 -29.25 15.60 11.29
CA TYR A 584 -30.29 16.46 11.80
C TYR A 584 -31.54 16.19 10.97
N ASP A 585 -32.63 15.84 11.65
CA ASP A 585 -33.95 15.64 11.07
C ASP A 585 -34.75 16.94 11.29
N VAL A 586 -35.13 17.62 10.19
CA VAL A 586 -35.78 18.93 10.23
C VAL A 586 -37.25 18.82 9.80
N GLY A 587 -37.75 17.63 9.60
CA GLY A 587 -39.15 17.35 9.17
C GLY A 587 -39.22 16.31 8.02
N GLU A 588 -40.45 16.09 7.54
CA GLU A 588 -40.71 15.10 6.49
C GLU A 588 -39.76 15.25 5.31
N ASP A 589 -38.91 14.24 5.07
CA ASP A 589 -37.93 14.14 3.99
C ASP A 589 -36.70 15.10 4.01
N MET A 590 -36.53 15.96 5.02
CA MET A 590 -35.37 16.87 5.11
C MET A 590 -34.37 16.46 6.19
N LYS A 591 -33.51 15.50 5.83
CA LYS A 591 -32.37 15.06 6.66
C LYS A 591 -31.08 15.71 6.19
N PHE A 592 -30.42 16.43 7.08
CA PHE A 592 -29.13 17.07 6.81
C PHE A 592 -28.00 16.39 7.61
N VAL A 593 -26.84 16.37 6.96
CA VAL A 593 -25.58 15.95 7.59
C VAL A 593 -24.78 17.20 7.90
N ARG A 594 -24.33 17.33 9.16
CA ARG A 594 -23.40 18.37 9.59
C ARG A 594 -22.44 17.79 10.62
N PRO A 595 -21.12 17.82 10.38
CA PRO A 595 -20.14 17.43 11.38
C PRO A 595 -19.99 18.49 12.49
N SER A 596 -19.69 18.05 13.72
CA SER A 596 -19.16 18.94 14.76
C SER A 596 -17.74 19.39 14.39
N TYR A 597 -17.22 20.42 15.06
CA TYR A 597 -15.85 20.92 14.82
C TYR A 597 -14.78 19.81 14.89
N GLY A 598 -14.84 18.95 15.91
CA GLY A 598 -13.91 17.83 16.02
C GLY A 598 -14.07 16.76 14.93
N GLN A 599 -15.29 16.58 14.40
CA GLN A 599 -15.56 15.69 13.27
C GLN A 599 -15.10 16.30 11.93
N THR A 600 -15.22 17.62 11.76
CA THR A 600 -14.70 18.33 10.57
C THR A 600 -13.21 18.05 10.38
N LEU A 601 -12.42 18.15 11.44
CA LEU A 601 -10.99 17.85 11.40
C LEU A 601 -10.70 16.39 11.02
N GLN A 602 -11.53 15.44 11.51
CA GLN A 602 -11.40 14.03 11.12
C GLN A 602 -11.79 13.81 9.66
N LEU A 603 -12.87 14.46 9.18
CA LEU A 603 -13.30 14.31 7.78
C LEU A 603 -12.28 14.89 6.80
N THR A 604 -11.60 15.98 7.14
CA THR A 604 -10.47 16.50 6.33
C THR A 604 -9.41 15.43 6.10
N TYR A 605 -9.07 14.65 7.13
CA TYR A 605 -8.14 13.55 7.00
C TYR A 605 -8.63 12.49 5.98
N PHE A 606 -9.89 12.08 6.06
CA PHE A 606 -10.47 11.07 5.16
C PHE A 606 -10.65 11.58 3.73
N GLN A 607 -11.01 12.84 3.53
CA GLN A 607 -11.02 13.50 2.23
C GLN A 607 -9.65 13.42 1.56
N ASN A 608 -8.60 13.75 2.30
CA ASN A 608 -7.23 13.79 1.81
C ASN A 608 -6.69 12.43 1.38
N ASN A 609 -7.27 11.33 1.85
CA ASN A 609 -6.89 9.99 1.40
C ASN A 609 -7.21 9.74 -0.08
N ILE A 610 -8.17 10.48 -0.68
CA ILE A 610 -8.64 10.22 -2.05
C ILE A 610 -8.69 11.46 -2.96
N VAL A 611 -8.45 12.67 -2.43
CA VAL A 611 -8.57 13.93 -3.20
C VAL A 611 -7.70 13.95 -4.47
N HIS A 612 -6.55 13.28 -4.45
CA HIS A 612 -5.65 13.15 -5.60
C HIS A 612 -6.29 12.45 -6.82
N LEU A 613 -7.29 11.60 -6.59
CA LEU A 613 -8.03 10.91 -7.66
C LEU A 613 -9.04 11.84 -8.36
N PHE A 614 -9.41 12.93 -7.70
CA PHE A 614 -10.38 13.92 -8.19
C PHE A 614 -9.73 15.24 -8.62
N ALA A 615 -8.41 15.35 -8.57
CA ALA A 615 -7.70 16.60 -8.86
C ALA A 615 -7.99 17.13 -10.27
N LEU A 616 -7.96 16.27 -11.29
CA LEU A 616 -8.23 16.68 -12.67
C LEU A 616 -9.70 17.01 -12.91
N PRO A 617 -10.69 16.15 -12.63
CA PRO A 617 -12.09 16.50 -12.84
C PRO A 617 -12.54 17.71 -12.01
N ALA A 618 -12.00 17.91 -10.81
CA ALA A 618 -12.28 19.10 -9.99
C ALA A 618 -11.70 20.38 -10.60
N LEU A 619 -10.51 20.31 -11.20
CA LEU A 619 -9.92 21.45 -11.94
C LEU A 619 -10.77 21.80 -13.16
N LEU A 620 -11.19 20.81 -13.95
CA LEU A 620 -12.05 21.04 -15.12
C LEU A 620 -13.39 21.67 -14.71
N ALA A 621 -14.04 21.12 -13.67
CA ALA A 621 -15.28 21.69 -13.12
C ALA A 621 -15.07 23.13 -12.65
N ASN A 622 -13.96 23.44 -11.99
CA ASN A 622 -13.66 24.80 -11.53
C ASN A 622 -13.45 25.77 -12.71
N ILE A 623 -12.68 25.37 -13.73
CA ILE A 623 -12.46 26.19 -14.94
C ILE A 623 -13.81 26.52 -15.62
N ILE A 624 -14.67 25.50 -15.82
CA ILE A 624 -15.96 25.69 -16.51
C ILE A 624 -16.90 26.58 -15.70
N LEU A 625 -17.05 26.32 -14.38
CA LEU A 625 -17.94 27.11 -13.52
C LEU A 625 -17.54 28.58 -13.42
N ARG A 626 -16.24 28.87 -13.41
CA ARG A 626 -15.76 30.25 -13.26
C ARG A 626 -15.89 31.08 -14.51
N ASN A 627 -15.85 30.45 -15.67
CA ASN A 627 -16.03 31.14 -16.95
C ASN A 627 -17.50 31.21 -17.38
N GLY A 628 -18.38 30.32 -16.85
CA GLY A 628 -19.80 30.23 -17.27
C GLY A 628 -19.98 29.59 -18.64
N HIS A 629 -19.24 30.08 -19.62
CA HIS A 629 -19.10 29.53 -20.96
C HIS A 629 -17.64 29.63 -21.41
N ILE A 630 -17.12 28.61 -22.12
CA ILE A 630 -15.71 28.52 -22.46
C ILE A 630 -15.51 27.55 -23.65
N LEU A 631 -14.56 27.85 -24.51
CA LEU A 631 -14.16 26.95 -25.60
C LEU A 631 -13.49 25.69 -25.07
N ARG A 632 -13.75 24.54 -25.69
CA ARG A 632 -13.13 23.26 -25.29
C ARG A 632 -11.61 23.33 -25.29
N GLU A 633 -10.98 24.00 -26.27
CA GLU A 633 -9.52 24.16 -26.34
C GLU A 633 -8.98 25.07 -25.23
N ASP A 634 -9.71 26.10 -24.84
CA ASP A 634 -9.30 26.97 -23.73
C ASP A 634 -9.34 26.18 -22.40
N ILE A 635 -10.30 25.28 -22.22
CA ILE A 635 -10.32 24.37 -21.05
C ILE A 635 -9.03 23.55 -21.01
N ARG A 636 -8.60 22.93 -22.11
CA ARG A 636 -7.36 22.17 -22.18
C ARG A 636 -6.14 23.04 -21.85
N SER A 637 -6.06 24.23 -22.44
CA SER A 637 -4.95 25.16 -22.20
C SER A 637 -4.83 25.57 -20.74
N HIS A 638 -5.96 25.94 -20.10
CA HIS A 638 -5.99 26.27 -18.69
C HIS A 638 -5.66 25.06 -17.80
N ALA A 639 -6.20 23.88 -18.12
CA ALA A 639 -5.93 22.66 -17.38
C ALA A 639 -4.43 22.30 -17.44
N ARG A 640 -3.81 22.30 -18.61
CA ARG A 640 -2.36 22.05 -18.77
C ARG A 640 -1.51 23.03 -17.94
N SER A 641 -1.90 24.30 -17.88
CA SER A 641 -1.14 25.34 -17.17
C SER A 641 -1.13 25.18 -15.65
N LEU A 642 -2.12 24.53 -15.06
CA LEU A 642 -2.29 24.42 -13.60
C LEU A 642 -2.20 23.00 -13.06
N PHE A 643 -2.55 21.98 -13.89
CA PHE A 643 -2.62 20.60 -13.42
C PHE A 643 -1.26 20.03 -12.99
N TYR A 644 -0.17 20.49 -13.58
CA TYR A 644 1.17 20.02 -13.18
C TYR A 644 1.50 20.39 -11.72
N PHE A 645 0.99 21.51 -11.19
CA PHE A 645 1.12 21.83 -9.77
C PHE A 645 0.33 20.86 -8.90
N LEU A 646 -0.93 20.62 -9.26
CA LEU A 646 -1.79 19.68 -8.56
C LEU A 646 -1.23 18.25 -8.61
N ARG A 647 -0.72 17.85 -9.77
CA ARG A 647 -0.10 16.53 -9.98
C ARG A 647 1.09 16.31 -9.05
N HIS A 648 1.95 17.31 -8.89
CA HIS A 648 3.12 17.21 -8.02
C HIS A 648 2.75 17.32 -6.54
N GLU A 649 1.88 18.26 -6.18
CA GLU A 649 1.47 18.45 -4.77
C GLU A 649 0.70 17.25 -4.23
N LEU A 650 -0.18 16.67 -5.06
CA LEU A 650 -1.07 15.58 -4.67
C LEU A 650 -0.53 14.20 -5.07
N PHE A 651 0.59 14.11 -5.78
CA PHE A 651 1.08 12.88 -6.40
C PHE A 651 -0.05 12.17 -7.18
N ALA A 652 -0.76 12.96 -8.03
CA ALA A 652 -1.90 12.45 -8.77
C ALA A 652 -1.45 11.43 -9.85
N PRO A 653 -2.15 10.30 -9.99
CA PRO A 653 -1.76 9.21 -10.88
C PRO A 653 -2.20 9.46 -12.33
N VAL A 654 -1.76 10.56 -12.92
CA VAL A 654 -2.03 10.95 -14.30
C VAL A 654 -0.68 11.19 -14.99
N ASP A 655 -0.38 10.38 -15.99
CA ASP A 655 0.82 10.57 -16.80
C ASP A 655 0.62 11.75 -17.77
N GLU A 656 1.70 12.49 -18.06
CA GLU A 656 1.62 13.74 -18.86
C GLU A 656 1.12 13.46 -20.28
N GLU A 657 1.52 12.32 -20.82
CA GLU A 657 1.13 11.86 -22.17
C GLU A 657 -0.38 11.54 -22.27
N ASP A 658 -1.00 11.14 -21.15
CA ASP A 658 -2.42 10.79 -21.10
C ASP A 658 -3.33 11.98 -20.74
N LEU A 659 -2.76 13.13 -20.36
CA LEU A 659 -3.52 14.26 -19.80
C LEU A 659 -4.63 14.74 -20.72
N ASP A 660 -4.33 14.99 -21.99
CA ASP A 660 -5.30 15.52 -22.96
C ASP A 660 -6.45 14.54 -23.23
N ASN A 661 -6.10 13.26 -23.39
CA ASN A 661 -7.10 12.21 -23.57
C ASN A 661 -8.03 12.09 -22.34
N LEU A 662 -7.47 12.24 -21.14
CA LEU A 662 -8.27 12.22 -19.91
C LEU A 662 -9.14 13.47 -19.76
N ILE A 663 -8.65 14.65 -20.15
CA ILE A 663 -9.44 15.88 -20.18
C ILE A 663 -10.69 15.66 -21.05
N ASP A 664 -10.50 15.14 -22.28
CA ASP A 664 -11.59 14.87 -23.19
C ASP A 664 -12.60 13.86 -22.63
N LYS A 665 -12.14 12.76 -22.07
CA LYS A 665 -13.01 11.77 -21.45
C LYS A 665 -13.83 12.34 -20.29
N TYR A 666 -13.24 13.19 -19.44
CA TYR A 666 -13.97 13.85 -18.37
C TYR A 666 -15.01 14.84 -18.91
N LEU A 667 -14.67 15.63 -19.94
CA LEU A 667 -15.62 16.56 -20.58
C LEU A 667 -16.78 15.80 -21.21
N ASP A 668 -16.52 14.70 -21.92
CA ASP A 668 -17.56 13.85 -22.50
C ASP A 668 -18.43 13.21 -21.40
N THR A 669 -17.85 12.79 -20.29
CA THR A 669 -18.60 12.29 -19.13
C THR A 669 -19.49 13.39 -18.53
N PHE A 670 -19.00 14.61 -18.37
CA PHE A 670 -19.79 15.73 -17.87
C PHE A 670 -20.97 16.07 -18.81
N LEU A 671 -20.79 15.94 -20.13
CA LEU A 671 -21.86 16.11 -21.13
C LEU A 671 -22.91 15.00 -21.01
N ILE A 672 -22.50 13.73 -20.97
CA ILE A 672 -23.38 12.57 -20.85
C ILE A 672 -24.20 12.63 -19.56
N GLU A 673 -23.60 13.04 -18.47
CA GLU A 673 -24.25 13.14 -17.18
C GLU A 673 -25.06 14.45 -16.98
N GLY A 674 -25.02 15.36 -17.94
CA GLY A 674 -25.82 16.59 -17.95
C GLY A 674 -25.28 17.71 -17.03
N TYR A 675 -24.05 17.63 -16.56
CA TYR A 675 -23.44 18.72 -15.78
C TYR A 675 -23.04 19.93 -16.63
N ILE A 676 -22.79 19.69 -17.91
CA ILE A 676 -22.50 20.71 -18.90
C ILE A 676 -23.31 20.47 -20.17
N THR A 677 -23.52 21.51 -20.95
CA THR A 677 -24.08 21.44 -22.28
C THR A 677 -23.10 21.97 -23.32
N ARG A 678 -23.30 21.65 -24.58
CA ARG A 678 -22.39 22.05 -25.67
C ARG A 678 -23.18 22.65 -26.81
N ASP A 679 -22.69 23.78 -27.34
CA ASP A 679 -23.15 24.37 -28.61
C ASP A 679 -21.88 24.63 -29.46
N ALA A 680 -21.77 23.94 -30.60
CA ALA A 680 -20.56 23.85 -31.41
C ALA A 680 -19.34 23.44 -30.52
N ASP A 681 -18.33 24.30 -30.38
CA ASP A 681 -17.16 24.06 -29.51
C ASP A 681 -17.24 24.80 -28.17
N MET A 682 -18.33 25.52 -27.93
CA MET A 682 -18.59 26.22 -26.68
C MET A 682 -19.23 25.28 -25.65
N ILE A 683 -18.67 25.26 -24.46
CA ILE A 683 -19.16 24.50 -23.30
C ILE A 683 -19.85 25.46 -22.34
N PHE A 684 -21.02 25.08 -21.85
CA PHE A 684 -21.84 25.84 -20.92
C PHE A 684 -22.10 25.03 -19.65
N VAL A 685 -22.26 25.68 -18.54
CA VAL A 685 -22.69 25.03 -17.29
C VAL A 685 -24.20 24.73 -17.41
N SER A 686 -24.58 23.49 -17.11
CA SER A 686 -25.99 23.11 -17.01
C SER A 686 -26.61 23.56 -15.69
N GLY A 687 -27.89 23.91 -15.68
CA GLY A 687 -28.66 24.15 -14.46
C GLY A 687 -28.87 22.88 -13.64
N ASP A 688 -29.09 21.75 -14.34
CA ASP A 688 -29.27 20.46 -13.71
C ASP A 688 -27.93 19.94 -13.21
N GLY A 689 -27.87 19.52 -11.92
CA GLY A 689 -26.62 19.04 -11.30
C GLY A 689 -25.59 20.12 -10.95
N TYR A 690 -25.96 21.42 -11.04
CA TYR A 690 -25.07 22.52 -10.71
C TYR A 690 -24.44 22.40 -9.31
N GLN A 691 -25.22 21.97 -8.32
CA GLN A 691 -24.73 21.88 -6.93
C GLN A 691 -23.65 20.81 -6.78
N GLU A 692 -23.85 19.61 -7.36
CA GLU A 692 -22.88 18.53 -7.36
C GLU A 692 -21.58 18.97 -8.06
N PHE A 693 -21.72 19.60 -9.21
CA PHE A 693 -20.61 20.09 -10.01
C PHE A 693 -19.84 21.21 -9.29
N PHE A 694 -20.56 22.11 -8.59
CA PHE A 694 -19.95 23.12 -7.72
C PHE A 694 -19.18 22.49 -6.57
N ILE A 695 -19.73 21.48 -5.88
CA ILE A 695 -19.05 20.78 -4.78
C ILE A 695 -17.78 20.07 -5.29
N LEU A 696 -17.83 19.43 -6.47
CA LEU A 696 -16.65 18.85 -7.12
C LEU A 696 -15.56 19.91 -7.35
N SER A 697 -15.92 21.06 -7.90
CA SER A 697 -14.97 22.14 -8.21
C SER A 697 -14.19 22.65 -6.98
N ARG A 698 -14.80 22.53 -5.81
CA ARG A 698 -14.19 22.97 -4.54
C ARG A 698 -13.16 22.00 -3.98
N CYS A 699 -13.09 20.77 -4.45
CA CYS A 699 -12.14 19.75 -3.95
C CYS A 699 -10.67 20.19 -4.02
N ILE A 700 -10.32 21.09 -4.94
CA ILE A 700 -8.96 21.62 -5.12
C ILE A 700 -8.84 23.13 -4.73
N TYR A 701 -9.91 23.71 -4.20
CA TYR A 701 -9.98 25.15 -3.98
C TYR A 701 -8.86 25.67 -3.05
N HIS A 702 -8.59 24.94 -1.97
CA HIS A 702 -7.49 25.26 -1.06
C HIS A 702 -6.10 25.19 -1.71
N ASN A 703 -5.91 24.29 -2.68
CA ASN A 703 -4.66 24.21 -3.45
C ASN A 703 -4.47 25.48 -4.30
N LEU A 704 -5.52 25.91 -5.02
CA LEU A 704 -5.48 27.12 -5.83
C LEU A 704 -5.20 28.37 -5.00
N ILE A 705 -5.81 28.50 -3.81
CA ILE A 705 -5.52 29.60 -2.89
C ILE A 705 -4.05 29.60 -2.48
N ARG A 706 -3.47 28.45 -2.12
CA ARG A 706 -2.04 28.33 -1.76
C ARG A 706 -1.13 28.74 -2.93
N TYR A 707 -1.49 28.38 -4.17
CA TYR A 707 -0.73 28.81 -5.35
C TYR A 707 -0.76 30.32 -5.52
N LEU A 708 -1.91 30.94 -5.31
CA LEU A 708 -2.03 32.40 -5.39
C LEU A 708 -1.27 33.11 -4.25
N VAL A 709 -1.32 32.56 -3.02
CA VAL A 709 -0.50 33.06 -1.89
C VAL A 709 0.99 33.01 -2.25
N ALA A 710 1.46 31.90 -2.76
CA ALA A 710 2.87 31.75 -3.13
C ALA A 710 3.28 32.62 -4.32
N ALA A 711 2.44 32.72 -5.35
CA ALA A 711 2.66 33.62 -6.48
C ALA A 711 2.73 35.09 -6.04
N THR A 712 1.86 35.49 -5.11
CA THR A 712 1.85 36.86 -4.56
C THR A 712 3.10 37.11 -3.68
N ALA A 713 3.52 36.12 -2.90
CA ALA A 713 4.74 36.20 -2.11
C ALA A 713 5.99 36.34 -2.99
N LEU A 714 6.09 35.57 -4.11
CA LEU A 714 7.16 35.68 -5.08
C LEU A 714 7.17 37.02 -5.80
N LYS A 715 5.99 37.52 -6.22
CA LYS A 715 5.85 38.82 -6.87
C LYS A 715 6.42 39.97 -6.01
N ASN A 716 6.26 39.86 -4.68
CA ASN A 716 6.72 40.84 -3.70
C ASN A 716 8.14 40.58 -3.16
N THR A 717 8.84 39.58 -3.73
CA THR A 717 10.21 39.23 -3.33
C THR A 717 11.20 39.93 -4.28
N LYS A 718 12.19 40.62 -3.72
CA LYS A 718 13.35 41.15 -4.47
C LYS A 718 14.37 40.04 -4.64
N ASP A 719 15.02 39.97 -5.81
CA ASP A 719 16.05 39.01 -6.13
C ASP A 719 17.22 39.10 -5.14
N GLY A 720 17.74 37.94 -4.74
CA GLY A 720 18.89 37.84 -3.84
C GLY A 720 18.64 38.28 -2.39
N THR A 721 17.39 38.49 -1.95
CA THR A 721 17.10 38.97 -0.58
C THR A 721 16.75 37.85 0.40
N ILE A 722 16.14 36.75 -0.05
CA ILE A 722 15.64 35.69 0.84
C ILE A 722 16.04 34.30 0.32
N ASN A 723 16.15 33.34 1.24
CA ASN A 723 16.31 31.93 0.92
C ASN A 723 14.96 31.19 0.86
N VAL A 724 14.97 29.90 0.48
CA VAL A 724 13.76 29.08 0.37
C VAL A 724 13.01 28.96 1.70
N GLN A 725 13.71 28.83 2.82
CA GLN A 725 13.05 28.68 4.13
C GLN A 725 12.31 29.98 4.50
N THR A 726 12.95 31.14 4.33
CA THR A 726 12.32 32.46 4.56
C THR A 726 11.10 32.66 3.65
N PHE A 727 11.17 32.17 2.39
CA PHE A 727 10.02 32.23 1.49
C PHE A 727 8.85 31.38 2.00
N VAL A 728 9.11 30.16 2.42
CA VAL A 728 8.10 29.27 3.04
C VAL A 728 7.47 29.93 4.26
N ASP A 729 8.28 30.52 5.14
CA ASP A 729 7.80 31.22 6.35
C ASP A 729 6.90 32.42 6.00
N LYS A 730 7.23 33.18 4.94
CA LYS A 730 6.37 34.25 4.40
C LYS A 730 5.03 33.68 3.90
N CYS A 731 5.04 32.58 3.15
CA CYS A 731 3.81 31.96 2.68
C CYS A 731 2.91 31.50 3.85
N ILE A 732 3.51 30.92 4.88
CA ILE A 732 2.79 30.52 6.11
C ILE A 732 2.20 31.74 6.80
N ALA A 733 2.97 32.80 6.96
CA ALA A 733 2.51 34.06 7.58
C ALA A 733 1.33 34.68 6.81
N TYR A 734 1.39 34.66 5.47
CA TYR A 734 0.28 35.12 4.64
C TYR A 734 -0.95 34.22 4.77
N SER A 735 -0.77 32.92 4.78
CA SER A 735 -1.86 31.95 4.95
C SER A 735 -2.58 32.11 6.28
N LYS A 736 -1.86 32.35 7.38
CA LYS A 736 -2.45 32.56 8.72
C LYS A 736 -3.25 33.85 8.85
N ARG A 737 -3.07 34.79 7.95
CA ARG A 737 -3.83 36.09 7.93
C ARG A 737 -5.13 35.98 7.16
N LEU A 738 -5.35 34.87 6.41
CA LEU A 738 -6.58 34.69 5.67
C LEU A 738 -7.76 34.43 6.63
N PRO A 739 -8.96 34.95 6.33
CA PRO A 739 -10.12 34.70 7.16
C PRO A 739 -10.56 33.23 7.12
N ILE A 740 -11.26 32.80 8.16
CA ILE A 740 -11.76 31.45 8.34
C ILE A 740 -12.63 30.99 7.15
N GLU A 741 -13.43 31.94 6.60
CA GLU A 741 -14.30 31.68 5.45
C GLU A 741 -13.52 31.28 4.18
N VAL A 742 -12.26 31.71 4.06
CA VAL A 742 -11.36 31.34 2.93
C VAL A 742 -10.64 30.05 3.19
N THR A 743 -10.21 29.84 4.45
CA THR A 743 -9.41 28.67 4.84
C THR A 743 -10.25 27.48 5.31
N ASN A 744 -11.58 27.69 5.49
CA ASN A 744 -12.49 26.72 6.12
C ASN A 744 -11.94 26.16 7.45
N ASN A 745 -11.13 26.96 8.15
CA ASN A 745 -10.45 26.56 9.37
C ASN A 745 -9.64 25.24 9.23
N SER A 746 -9.15 24.98 8.02
CA SER A 746 -8.36 23.78 7.75
C SER A 746 -6.96 23.90 8.35
N PRO A 747 -6.56 23.04 9.30
CA PRO A 747 -5.26 23.13 9.95
C PRO A 747 -4.08 22.88 9.00
N GLU A 748 -4.31 22.19 7.87
CA GLU A 748 -3.30 21.93 6.87
C GLU A 748 -3.03 23.10 5.92
N PHE A 749 -3.89 24.14 5.95
CA PHE A 749 -3.80 25.24 5.01
C PHE A 749 -2.47 25.97 5.07
N ALA A 750 -1.89 26.10 6.26
CA ALA A 750 -0.60 26.71 6.52
C ALA A 750 0.52 25.67 6.82
N ASP A 751 0.38 24.43 6.35
CA ASP A 751 1.39 23.37 6.57
C ASP A 751 2.69 23.70 5.82
N PRO A 752 3.85 23.79 6.50
CA PRO A 752 5.15 24.03 5.88
C PRO A 752 5.52 23.00 4.82
N ILE A 753 5.07 21.74 4.99
CA ILE A 753 5.38 20.65 4.06
C ILE A 753 4.79 20.92 2.68
N LEU A 754 3.55 21.41 2.62
CA LEU A 754 2.87 21.71 1.36
C LEU A 754 3.56 22.86 0.61
N PHE A 755 4.00 23.91 1.33
CA PHE A 755 4.77 24.99 0.71
C PHE A 755 6.17 24.55 0.26
N LYS A 756 6.82 23.60 0.94
CA LYS A 756 8.09 23.01 0.47
C LYS A 756 7.92 22.22 -0.82
N ILE A 757 6.87 21.37 -0.91
CA ILE A 757 6.54 20.65 -2.16
C ILE A 757 6.32 21.64 -3.31
N MET A 758 5.62 22.74 -3.02
CA MET A 758 5.37 23.79 -4.01
C MET A 758 6.68 24.48 -4.44
N CYS A 759 7.62 24.72 -3.52
CA CYS A 759 8.94 25.25 -3.85
C CYS A 759 9.69 24.31 -4.80
N ASP A 760 9.69 23.01 -4.56
CA ASP A 760 10.33 22.02 -5.44
C ASP A 760 9.71 22.07 -6.85
N THR A 761 8.38 22.24 -6.93
CA THR A 761 7.68 22.43 -8.21
C THR A 761 8.08 23.73 -8.88
N PHE A 762 8.17 24.83 -8.15
CA PHE A 762 8.58 26.13 -8.68
C PHE A 762 10.02 26.12 -9.19
N ILE A 763 10.93 25.44 -8.49
CA ILE A 763 12.33 25.28 -8.94
C ILE A 763 12.37 24.46 -10.24
N ARG A 764 11.72 23.30 -10.26
CA ARG A 764 11.69 22.41 -11.43
C ARG A 764 11.15 23.10 -12.68
N HIS A 765 10.12 23.90 -12.55
CA HIS A 765 9.50 24.64 -13.65
C HIS A 765 10.07 26.07 -13.83
N LYS A 766 11.18 26.39 -13.14
CA LYS A 766 11.92 27.65 -13.31
C LYS A 766 11.06 28.90 -13.05
N TYR A 767 10.23 28.87 -11.97
CA TYR A 767 9.53 30.07 -11.45
C TYR A 767 10.48 30.93 -10.64
N PHE A 768 11.47 30.32 -10.00
CA PHE A 768 12.63 30.94 -9.41
C PHE A 768 13.84 30.02 -9.48
N PHE A 769 15.02 30.57 -9.28
CA PHE A 769 16.30 29.86 -9.26
C PHE A 769 16.98 30.12 -7.92
N ILE A 770 17.78 29.16 -7.48
CA ILE A 770 18.68 29.31 -6.35
C ILE A 770 20.09 29.41 -6.91
N LYS A 771 20.82 30.49 -6.56
CA LYS A 771 22.23 30.66 -6.94
C LYS A 771 23.17 30.20 -5.81
N GLU A 772 24.48 30.34 -6.03
CA GLU A 772 25.53 29.93 -5.08
C GLU A 772 25.40 30.59 -3.71
N ASP A 773 24.82 31.81 -3.64
CA ASP A 773 24.50 32.54 -2.41
C ASP A 773 23.30 31.93 -1.61
N ASN A 774 22.76 30.81 -2.08
CA ASN A 774 21.59 30.11 -1.52
C ASN A 774 20.31 30.99 -1.43
N LYS A 775 20.20 31.99 -2.32
CA LYS A 775 19.09 32.93 -2.36
C LYS A 775 18.23 32.76 -3.61
N ILE A 776 16.99 33.24 -3.52
CA ILE A 776 15.98 33.12 -4.58
C ILE A 776 16.09 34.29 -5.58
N TYR A 777 16.02 33.94 -6.87
CA TYR A 777 15.94 34.84 -8.02
C TYR A 777 14.68 34.50 -8.82
N VAL A 778 13.75 35.46 -8.90
CA VAL A 778 12.38 35.22 -9.36
C VAL A 778 12.22 35.43 -10.85
N ASN A 779 11.61 34.48 -11.56
CA ASN A 779 11.13 34.67 -12.91
C ASN A 779 9.77 35.40 -12.90
N LYS A 780 9.81 36.72 -12.97
CA LYS A 780 8.63 37.57 -12.83
C LYS A 780 7.55 37.30 -13.88
N GLU A 781 7.95 36.97 -15.14
CA GLU A 781 7.01 36.66 -16.21
C GLU A 781 6.21 35.39 -15.91
N LYS A 782 6.88 34.31 -15.51
CA LYS A 782 6.20 33.06 -15.15
C LYS A 782 5.29 33.21 -13.94
N VAL A 783 5.74 33.94 -12.92
CA VAL A 783 4.91 34.21 -11.73
C VAL A 783 3.68 35.03 -12.09
N GLN A 784 3.80 35.99 -13.01
CA GLN A 784 2.66 36.78 -13.49
C GLN A 784 1.70 35.92 -14.31
N LYS A 785 2.20 35.00 -15.16
CA LYS A 785 1.37 34.03 -15.90
C LYS A 785 0.60 33.13 -14.94
N LEU A 786 1.25 32.60 -13.90
CA LEU A 786 0.58 31.78 -12.87
C LEU A 786 -0.52 32.57 -12.16
N ASN A 787 -0.24 33.80 -11.76
CA ASN A 787 -1.21 34.67 -11.09
C ASN A 787 -2.43 34.94 -12.00
N LYS A 788 -2.20 35.21 -13.29
CA LYS A 788 -3.27 35.39 -14.29
C LYS A 788 -4.09 34.11 -14.51
N ALA A 789 -3.47 32.92 -14.47
CA ALA A 789 -4.16 31.65 -14.65
C ALA A 789 -4.96 31.23 -13.39
N ALA A 790 -4.42 31.44 -12.18
CA ALA A 790 -5.05 31.00 -10.94
C ALA A 790 -6.11 31.97 -10.39
N SER A 791 -5.92 33.30 -10.56
CA SER A 791 -6.84 34.30 -10.00
C SER A 791 -8.28 34.19 -10.49
N PRO A 792 -8.59 33.95 -11.78
CA PRO A 792 -9.96 33.82 -12.25
C PRO A 792 -10.69 32.59 -11.69
N LEU A 793 -9.94 31.55 -11.30
CA LEU A 793 -10.49 30.32 -10.75
C LEU A 793 -10.94 30.44 -9.29
N LEU A 794 -10.59 31.56 -8.64
CA LEU A 794 -11.02 31.90 -7.28
C LEU A 794 -12.16 32.91 -7.34
N GLY A 795 -12.97 32.98 -6.28
CA GLY A 795 -14.01 34.01 -6.16
C GLY A 795 -13.40 35.41 -6.11
N ALA A 796 -14.03 36.38 -6.75
CA ALA A 796 -13.58 37.77 -6.76
C ALA A 796 -13.44 38.38 -5.32
N ARG A 797 -14.27 37.90 -4.40
CA ARG A 797 -14.17 38.22 -2.97
C ARG A 797 -12.86 37.73 -2.38
N ASP A 798 -12.51 36.44 -2.64
CA ASP A 798 -11.33 35.81 -2.05
C ASP A 798 -10.04 36.40 -2.62
N VAL A 799 -10.04 36.70 -3.93
CA VAL A 799 -8.91 37.42 -4.59
C VAL A 799 -8.72 38.81 -4.01
N ARG A 800 -9.82 39.56 -3.74
CA ARG A 800 -9.74 40.90 -3.07
C ARG A 800 -9.19 40.79 -1.66
N ILE A 801 -9.64 39.80 -0.88
CA ILE A 801 -9.14 39.53 0.47
C ILE A 801 -7.66 39.20 0.45
N LEU A 802 -7.23 38.32 -0.45
CA LEU A 802 -5.82 37.95 -0.65
C LEU A 802 -4.98 39.21 -0.98
N ASN A 803 -5.37 39.95 -2.00
CA ASN A 803 -4.64 41.15 -2.42
C ASN A 803 -4.66 42.24 -1.32
N GLY A 804 -5.81 42.51 -0.67
CA GLY A 804 -5.93 43.50 0.37
C GLY A 804 -5.12 43.19 1.64
N ARG A 805 -5.16 41.96 2.13
CA ARG A 805 -4.44 41.58 3.37
C ARG A 805 -2.97 41.23 3.16
N VAL A 806 -2.58 40.82 1.95
CA VAL A 806 -1.18 40.59 1.59
C VAL A 806 -0.48 41.90 1.20
N LEU A 807 -1.21 42.84 0.59
CA LEU A 807 -0.68 44.14 0.13
C LEU A 807 -0.78 45.26 1.18
N ALA A 808 -1.72 45.19 2.13
CA ALA A 808 -2.03 46.28 3.08
C ALA A 808 -0.91 46.57 4.10
N ARG A 809 0.17 45.82 4.13
CA ARG A 809 1.31 46.09 5.02
C ARG A 809 2.66 46.17 4.29
N LYS A 810 2.73 47.03 3.27
CA LYS A 810 4.04 47.57 2.85
C LYS A 810 4.69 48.41 3.92
N ASN A 811 3.91 48.87 4.92
CA ASN A 811 4.37 49.78 5.97
C ASN A 811 4.81 49.13 7.30
N ASP A 812 4.58 47.82 7.51
CA ASP A 812 4.93 47.15 8.78
C ASP A 812 6.22 46.27 8.70
N THR A 813 6.86 46.18 7.55
CA THR A 813 8.11 45.39 7.40
C THR A 813 9.35 46.11 7.94
N THR A 814 9.25 47.37 8.33
CA THR A 814 10.35 48.10 8.98
C THR A 814 10.59 47.69 10.45
N HIS A 815 9.66 46.99 11.10
CA HIS A 815 9.84 46.50 12.48
C HIS A 815 10.32 45.03 12.64
N LEU A 816 10.38 44.27 11.55
CA LEU A 816 10.88 42.89 11.59
C LEU A 816 12.36 42.75 11.17
N GLU A 817 12.96 43.79 10.61
CA GLU A 817 14.40 43.87 10.34
C GLU A 817 15.27 44.31 11.54
N GLY A 818 14.61 44.80 12.61
CA GLY A 818 15.29 45.27 13.83
C GLY A 818 15.40 44.27 15.00
N SER A 819 14.81 43.07 14.94
CA SER A 819 14.77 42.15 16.08
C SER A 819 15.54 40.82 15.89
N VAL A 820 16.41 40.74 14.88
CA VAL A 820 17.24 39.51 14.63
C VAL A 820 18.70 39.72 15.06
N ASN A 821 19.04 40.88 15.63
CA ASN A 821 20.39 41.12 16.08
C ASN A 821 20.52 41.35 17.61
N GLU A 822 19.78 40.65 18.44
CA GLU A 822 20.09 40.51 19.88
C GLU A 822 19.36 39.30 20.45
N ASN A 823 20.02 38.18 20.51
CA ASN A 823 20.16 37.08 21.49
C ASN A 823 20.49 35.76 20.83
#